data_3ea90fbf263f768865ffbc436a8b92ab
#
_entry.id   3ea90fbf263f768865ffbc436a8b92ab
#
_cell.length_a   1.000
_cell.length_b   1.000
_cell.length_c   1.000
_cell.angle_alpha   90.00
_cell.angle_beta   90.00
_cell.angle_gamma   90.00
#
_symmetry.space_group_name_H-M   'P 1'
#
loop_
_entity.id
_entity.type
_entity.pdbx_description
1 polymer ?
#
loop_
_entity_poly.entity_id
_entity_poly.type
_entity_poly.pdbx_seq_one_letter_code
_entity_poly.pdbx_strand_id
1 'polypeptide(L)'
;MSFVLQALAFTITLLTSANAYAAGALSNLVIAGLSPAFDPNVSTYTVPKPASGCSINVAATLATPTNQLYIQSNATASGATRSAYVCENKKIDIIIYKNWTEVGRYTITPVAMPVAPPPPPPPALSALVIAGLSPAFSPATNTYTIQRTAACSVPVTATLTDPTNKLYVSNAETASGVMRNAWVCDGATKIEIVIFKVWTEVGRYTVNVIGVAPPPSEGMGGGSGSGGGGTYVPPPPPGPTEANPTPAPAPVFSQPQPAIASTDVATAQRLLHQASFGPTTAEMANVQANGVNYWLWDQFQKPASTIQDGVDINALRAAVFNNMATGQDQLRQRVAFALSQILVVSANKNVNGPEIIPWMRMLYTHAFGNYRTLMREVTLSPTMGKFLDLANSIGVGGNSAPNENYPREVMQLFTIGIYQLNQDGTWKQDAQGFPIPTYQQSTVKEMARALSGWTYPSAPGSVYRSTNNENFTGLMEPRPENHDKGSKVLFGTTLPANQSVTKDMDDALDVLFNHPNMAPFVATRLIRSLVTSNPTTGYIKRVADVFDNNGQGVRGDLVAVVKQILTDPDASLPSANDGHLQDAILNTIGLGRALDATFGDAGQFMYVLANLGQSVLTPNSVFSFYSPLAPLPHNPQLFGPEFMIYSPSHAIQRANFVYGLLGNQFGSGIQFNLTPFTAVANNPTALVDLVNQKLFQGRMSQQLRAVLISVSQSTSDLNQRALGALYLAAISSEYLVHAQ
;
A
#
# COMPACT_ATOMS: atom_id res chain seq x y z
N MET A 1 -3.94 27.32 -10.72
CA MET A 1 -5.05 27.86 -9.90
C MET A 1 -6.15 28.52 -10.73
N SER A 2 -5.84 29.31 -11.74
CA SER A 2 -6.88 29.96 -12.60
C SER A 2 -7.66 28.97 -13.47
N PHE A 3 -7.06 27.88 -13.94
CA PHE A 3 -7.68 26.92 -14.87
C PHE A 3 -8.59 25.89 -14.17
N VAL A 4 -8.27 25.50 -12.96
CA VAL A 4 -9.15 24.67 -12.11
C VAL A 4 -10.39 25.47 -11.71
N LEU A 5 -10.24 26.76 -11.46
CA LEU A 5 -11.37 27.67 -11.26
C LEU A 5 -12.18 27.90 -12.53
N GLN A 6 -11.55 27.90 -13.74
CA GLN A 6 -12.29 28.00 -14.99
C GLN A 6 -12.98 26.69 -15.37
N ALA A 7 -12.39 25.53 -15.11
CA ALA A 7 -13.06 24.25 -15.29
C ALA A 7 -14.20 24.03 -14.28
N LEU A 8 -14.03 24.44 -13.03
CA LEU A 8 -15.13 24.51 -12.05
C LEU A 8 -16.16 25.58 -12.40
N ALA A 9 -15.71 26.75 -12.87
CA ALA A 9 -16.62 27.81 -13.34
C ALA A 9 -17.36 27.37 -14.63
N PHE A 10 -16.72 26.59 -15.53
CA PHE A 10 -17.38 26.07 -16.72
C PHE A 10 -18.38 24.96 -16.40
N THR A 11 -18.11 24.11 -15.40
CA THR A 11 -19.08 23.14 -14.85
C THR A 11 -20.22 23.83 -14.13
N ILE A 12 -19.96 24.93 -13.42
CA ILE A 12 -20.98 25.78 -12.78
C ILE A 12 -21.74 26.59 -13.84
N THR A 13 -21.10 27.05 -14.92
CA THR A 13 -21.76 27.82 -15.97
C THR A 13 -22.63 26.93 -16.87
N LEU A 14 -22.28 25.66 -17.09
CA LEU A 14 -23.14 24.66 -17.75
C LEU A 14 -24.31 24.22 -16.85
N LEU A 15 -24.21 24.38 -15.52
CA LEU A 15 -25.33 24.20 -14.59
C LEU A 15 -26.17 25.46 -14.43
N THR A 16 -25.71 26.65 -14.86
CA THR A 16 -26.45 27.91 -14.73
C THR A 16 -27.08 28.43 -16.04
N SER A 17 -26.82 27.81 -17.20
CA SER A 17 -27.44 28.19 -18.47
C SER A 17 -28.77 27.48 -18.79
N ALA A 18 -29.25 26.62 -17.88
CA ALA A 18 -30.58 26.04 -17.97
C ALA A 18 -31.38 26.55 -16.77
N ASN A 19 -31.96 27.75 -16.80
CA ASN A 19 -33.15 28.04 -16.00
C ASN A 19 -33.39 29.56 -15.75
N ALA A 20 -33.72 30.24 -16.82
CA ALA A 20 -34.32 31.58 -16.69
C ALA A 20 -35.86 31.55 -16.69
N TYR A 21 -36.51 30.40 -16.35
CA TYR A 21 -37.93 30.23 -16.57
C TYR A 21 -38.76 29.93 -15.27
N ALA A 22 -38.21 29.94 -14.08
CA ALA A 22 -38.96 29.46 -12.92
C ALA A 22 -39.55 30.51 -12.01
N ALA A 23 -39.17 31.77 -12.11
CA ALA A 23 -39.60 32.80 -11.15
C ALA A 23 -41.11 33.03 -11.21
N GLY A 24 -41.82 32.61 -10.18
CA GLY A 24 -43.24 32.98 -9.93
C GLY A 24 -44.31 32.21 -10.71
N ALA A 25 -44.00 31.10 -11.36
CA ALA A 25 -44.99 30.32 -12.13
C ALA A 25 -45.90 29.45 -11.24
N LEU A 26 -45.45 29.06 -10.06
CA LEU A 26 -46.25 28.41 -8.99
C LEU A 26 -46.44 29.38 -7.82
N SER A 27 -47.65 29.36 -7.21
CA SER A 27 -47.94 30.05 -5.96
C SER A 27 -47.73 29.12 -4.74
N ASN A 28 -47.77 27.79 -4.96
CA ASN A 28 -47.51 26.82 -3.87
C ASN A 28 -47.06 25.48 -4.45
N LEU A 29 -46.21 24.77 -3.68
CA LEU A 29 -45.76 23.40 -3.97
C LEU A 29 -45.68 22.62 -2.66
N VAL A 30 -46.49 21.57 -2.55
CA VAL A 30 -46.57 20.72 -1.37
C VAL A 30 -46.10 19.31 -1.72
N ILE A 31 -44.98 18.94 -1.10
CA ILE A 31 -44.39 17.59 -1.15
C ILE A 31 -43.80 17.31 0.23
N ALA A 32 -44.09 16.14 0.80
CA ALA A 32 -43.56 15.78 2.11
C ALA A 32 -42.02 15.71 2.06
N GLY A 33 -41.35 16.45 2.95
CA GLY A 33 -39.89 16.52 3.03
C GLY A 33 -39.22 17.36 1.96
N LEU A 34 -39.93 18.28 1.31
CA LEU A 34 -39.35 19.21 0.33
C LEU A 34 -38.24 20.07 0.95
N SER A 35 -37.09 20.09 0.32
CA SER A 35 -35.95 20.90 0.77
C SER A 35 -35.24 21.58 -0.41
N PRO A 36 -34.95 22.88 -0.34
CA PRO A 36 -35.44 23.82 0.72
C PRO A 36 -36.96 23.92 0.75
N ALA A 37 -37.52 24.61 1.72
CA ALA A 37 -38.94 24.92 1.72
C ALA A 37 -39.33 25.67 0.43
N PHE A 38 -40.59 25.53 -0.03
CA PHE A 38 -40.99 26.10 -1.31
C PHE A 38 -40.83 27.64 -1.33
N ASP A 39 -40.11 28.11 -2.33
CA ASP A 39 -39.95 29.51 -2.75
C ASP A 39 -40.26 29.61 -4.23
N PRO A 40 -41.20 30.48 -4.67
CA PRO A 40 -41.56 30.63 -6.08
C PRO A 40 -40.36 30.96 -7.02
N ASN A 41 -39.27 31.48 -6.48
CA ASN A 41 -38.06 31.86 -7.23
C ASN A 41 -37.00 30.76 -7.30
N VAL A 42 -37.22 29.65 -6.59
CA VAL A 42 -36.34 28.50 -6.60
C VAL A 42 -36.90 27.44 -7.55
N SER A 43 -36.09 26.95 -8.48
CA SER A 43 -36.51 25.98 -9.52
C SER A 43 -36.07 24.55 -9.22
N THR A 44 -35.23 24.31 -8.25
CA THR A 44 -34.70 22.99 -7.93
C THR A 44 -34.85 22.67 -6.44
N TYR A 45 -35.35 21.47 -6.16
CA TYR A 45 -35.62 20.98 -4.82
C TYR A 45 -35.14 19.54 -4.67
N THR A 46 -35.04 19.09 -3.43
CA THR A 46 -34.83 17.69 -3.09
C THR A 46 -35.93 17.17 -2.19
N VAL A 47 -36.21 15.87 -2.27
CA VAL A 47 -37.15 15.19 -1.36
C VAL A 47 -36.54 13.85 -0.95
N PRO A 48 -36.78 13.38 0.28
CA PRO A 48 -36.35 12.03 0.68
C PRO A 48 -37.07 10.98 -0.17
N LYS A 49 -36.35 9.93 -0.58
CA LYS A 49 -36.98 8.76 -1.19
C LYS A 49 -37.90 8.08 -0.19
N PRO A 50 -39.08 7.59 -0.61
CA PRO A 50 -39.94 6.85 0.28
C PRO A 50 -39.24 5.58 0.78
N ALA A 51 -39.45 5.23 2.05
CA ALA A 51 -38.86 4.03 2.66
C ALA A 51 -39.42 2.73 2.03
N SER A 52 -40.59 2.77 1.43
CA SER A 52 -41.21 1.68 0.69
C SER A 52 -42.06 2.26 -0.46
N GLY A 53 -42.09 1.53 -1.58
CA GLY A 53 -42.79 1.97 -2.79
C GLY A 53 -41.97 2.94 -3.66
N CYS A 54 -42.54 3.30 -4.83
CA CYS A 54 -41.85 4.07 -5.87
C CYS A 54 -42.58 5.38 -6.21
N SER A 55 -43.38 5.95 -5.29
CA SER A 55 -44.15 7.13 -5.60
C SER A 55 -44.19 8.15 -4.45
N ILE A 56 -44.23 9.42 -4.81
CA ILE A 56 -44.38 10.57 -3.90
C ILE A 56 -45.56 11.39 -4.34
N ASN A 57 -46.37 11.83 -3.39
CA ASN A 57 -47.51 12.72 -3.67
C ASN A 57 -47.03 14.15 -3.83
N VAL A 58 -47.43 14.78 -4.95
CA VAL A 58 -47.07 16.14 -5.33
C VAL A 58 -48.35 16.93 -5.56
N ALA A 59 -48.49 18.07 -4.88
CA ALA A 59 -49.55 19.06 -5.17
C ALA A 59 -48.92 20.41 -5.50
N ALA A 60 -49.19 20.93 -6.68
CA ALA A 60 -48.65 22.20 -7.17
C ALA A 60 -49.81 23.13 -7.54
N THR A 61 -49.72 24.38 -7.10
CA THR A 61 -50.75 25.40 -7.36
C THR A 61 -50.20 26.48 -8.28
N LEU A 62 -50.86 26.72 -9.39
CA LEU A 62 -50.47 27.73 -10.37
C LEU A 62 -50.64 29.16 -9.79
N ALA A 63 -49.67 30.03 -10.05
CA ALA A 63 -49.77 31.46 -9.76
C ALA A 63 -50.75 32.17 -10.71
N THR A 64 -50.87 31.66 -11.98
CA THR A 64 -51.83 32.15 -12.97
C THR A 64 -52.79 30.99 -13.32
N PRO A 65 -54.05 31.03 -12.95
CA PRO A 65 -55.00 29.91 -13.11
C PRO A 65 -55.27 29.50 -14.56
N THR A 66 -54.98 30.37 -15.53
CA THR A 66 -55.18 30.09 -16.97
C THR A 66 -54.04 29.28 -17.60
N ASN A 67 -52.91 29.06 -16.86
CA ASN A 67 -51.83 28.25 -17.32
C ASN A 67 -52.14 26.76 -17.18
N GLN A 68 -51.41 25.93 -17.91
CA GLN A 68 -51.53 24.48 -17.85
C GLN A 68 -50.39 23.91 -17.03
N LEU A 69 -50.68 23.00 -16.10
CA LEU A 69 -49.74 22.33 -15.21
C LEU A 69 -49.55 20.89 -15.62
N TYR A 70 -48.30 20.47 -15.71
CA TYR A 70 -47.89 19.07 -15.95
C TYR A 70 -46.96 18.59 -14.86
N ILE A 71 -47.21 17.43 -14.30
CA ILE A 71 -46.31 16.74 -13.36
C ILE A 71 -45.90 15.43 -13.98
N GLN A 72 -44.58 15.24 -14.21
CA GLN A 72 -44.00 14.11 -14.96
C GLN A 72 -44.75 13.86 -16.29
N SER A 73 -44.87 14.89 -17.10
CA SER A 73 -45.52 14.89 -18.44
C SER A 73 -47.05 14.61 -18.40
N ASN A 74 -47.67 14.55 -17.25
CA ASN A 74 -49.12 14.35 -17.13
C ASN A 74 -49.85 15.63 -16.73
N ALA A 75 -50.87 16.02 -17.52
CA ALA A 75 -51.69 17.15 -17.19
C ALA A 75 -52.32 16.99 -15.82
N THR A 76 -52.26 18.03 -14.98
CA THR A 76 -52.71 17.99 -13.60
C THR A 76 -53.45 19.29 -13.29
N ALA A 77 -54.60 19.21 -12.64
CA ALA A 77 -55.33 20.40 -12.22
C ALA A 77 -54.54 21.16 -11.12
N SER A 78 -54.58 22.50 -11.16
CA SER A 78 -53.94 23.35 -10.15
C SER A 78 -54.45 23.00 -8.73
N GLY A 79 -53.55 22.75 -7.80
CA GLY A 79 -53.83 22.33 -6.43
C GLY A 79 -54.22 20.85 -6.24
N ALA A 80 -54.41 20.07 -7.31
CA ALA A 80 -54.69 18.65 -7.19
C ALA A 80 -53.45 17.85 -6.84
N THR A 81 -53.60 16.83 -5.99
CA THR A 81 -52.51 15.92 -5.61
C THR A 81 -52.34 14.85 -6.67
N ARG A 82 -51.11 14.65 -7.14
CA ARG A 82 -50.73 13.59 -8.06
C ARG A 82 -49.62 12.75 -7.48
N SER A 83 -49.70 11.41 -7.70
CA SER A 83 -48.61 10.50 -7.39
C SER A 83 -47.56 10.52 -8.51
N ALA A 84 -46.33 10.85 -8.17
CA ALA A 84 -45.18 10.94 -9.08
C ALA A 84 -44.20 9.75 -8.82
N TYR A 85 -43.73 9.13 -9.90
CA TYR A 85 -42.80 7.98 -9.83
C TYR A 85 -41.37 8.42 -9.56
N VAL A 86 -40.68 7.81 -8.57
CA VAL A 86 -39.35 8.23 -8.09
C VAL A 86 -38.31 7.12 -7.98
N CYS A 87 -38.61 5.89 -8.40
CA CYS A 87 -37.58 4.84 -8.46
C CYS A 87 -36.60 5.06 -9.61
N GLU A 88 -35.49 4.31 -9.62
CA GLU A 88 -34.41 4.44 -10.61
C GLU A 88 -33.81 5.86 -10.70
N ASN A 89 -33.83 6.64 -9.60
CA ASN A 89 -33.38 8.03 -9.53
C ASN A 89 -34.12 9.00 -10.50
N LYS A 90 -35.34 8.65 -10.93
CA LYS A 90 -36.15 9.56 -11.75
C LYS A 90 -36.52 10.80 -10.98
N LYS A 91 -36.23 11.94 -11.59
CA LYS A 91 -36.62 13.27 -11.11
C LYS A 91 -38.10 13.51 -11.36
N ILE A 92 -38.69 14.39 -10.56
CA ILE A 92 -40.05 14.87 -10.81
C ILE A 92 -39.94 16.25 -11.46
N ASP A 93 -40.34 16.35 -12.72
CA ASP A 93 -40.41 17.62 -13.41
C ASP A 93 -41.86 18.16 -13.32
N ILE A 94 -42.00 19.39 -12.87
CA ILE A 94 -43.24 20.16 -12.88
C ILE A 94 -43.08 21.24 -13.91
N ILE A 95 -43.86 21.17 -14.98
CA ILE A 95 -43.76 22.08 -16.12
C ILE A 95 -45.04 22.87 -16.26
N ILE A 96 -44.94 24.14 -16.45
CA ILE A 96 -46.08 25.08 -16.59
C ILE A 96 -46.05 25.64 -18.01
N TYR A 97 -47.16 25.54 -18.73
CA TYR A 97 -47.31 26.06 -20.07
C TYR A 97 -48.42 27.18 -20.11
N LYS A 98 -48.15 28.21 -20.94
CA LYS A 98 -49.12 29.20 -21.36
C LYS A 98 -49.21 29.14 -22.90
N ASN A 99 -50.38 28.79 -23.44
CA ASN A 99 -50.56 28.66 -24.90
C ASN A 99 -49.49 27.77 -25.54
N TRP A 100 -49.19 26.62 -24.93
CA TRP A 100 -48.18 25.64 -25.40
C TRP A 100 -46.70 26.14 -25.33
N THR A 101 -46.46 27.31 -24.78
CA THR A 101 -45.12 27.82 -24.51
C THR A 101 -44.79 27.53 -23.04
N GLU A 102 -43.64 26.94 -22.78
CA GLU A 102 -43.16 26.68 -21.40
C GLU A 102 -42.84 28.02 -20.71
N VAL A 103 -43.49 28.29 -19.61
CA VAL A 103 -43.33 29.53 -18.84
C VAL A 103 -42.78 29.28 -17.40
N GLY A 104 -42.60 28.01 -17.02
CA GLY A 104 -42.02 27.68 -15.75
C GLY A 104 -41.68 26.19 -15.65
N ARG A 105 -40.55 25.84 -15.02
CA ARG A 105 -40.14 24.47 -14.73
C ARG A 105 -39.56 24.40 -13.32
N TYR A 106 -39.99 23.39 -12.58
CA TYR A 106 -39.44 23.03 -11.27
C TYR A 106 -39.02 21.57 -11.30
N THR A 107 -37.80 21.29 -10.85
CA THR A 107 -37.24 19.92 -10.85
C THR A 107 -37.00 19.48 -9.40
N ILE A 108 -37.61 18.38 -9.00
CA ILE A 108 -37.43 17.78 -7.68
C ILE A 108 -36.62 16.51 -7.83
N THR A 109 -35.49 16.42 -7.11
CA THR A 109 -34.60 15.28 -7.11
C THR A 109 -34.82 14.44 -5.87
N PRO A 110 -35.27 13.17 -5.99
CA PRO A 110 -35.32 12.25 -4.86
C PRO A 110 -33.89 11.94 -4.38
N VAL A 111 -33.60 12.17 -3.11
CA VAL A 111 -32.32 11.84 -2.48
C VAL A 111 -32.50 10.70 -1.49
N ALA A 112 -31.51 9.81 -1.37
CA ALA A 112 -31.53 8.84 -0.29
C ALA A 112 -31.68 9.60 1.03
N MET A 113 -32.59 9.14 1.90
CA MET A 113 -32.60 9.65 3.26
C MET A 113 -31.19 9.50 3.83
N PRO A 114 -30.61 10.50 4.49
CA PRO A 114 -29.45 10.26 5.32
C PRO A 114 -29.83 9.09 6.22
N VAL A 115 -29.14 7.96 6.04
CA VAL A 115 -29.21 6.88 7.01
C VAL A 115 -28.79 7.56 8.31
N ALA A 116 -29.67 7.58 9.31
CA ALA A 116 -29.27 8.01 10.64
C ALA A 116 -27.98 7.25 10.93
N PRO A 117 -26.89 7.92 11.36
CA PRO A 117 -25.66 7.22 11.67
C PRO A 117 -26.08 6.04 12.56
N PRO A 118 -25.62 4.81 12.28
CA PRO A 118 -25.92 3.68 13.14
C PRO A 118 -25.62 4.13 14.57
N PRO A 119 -26.44 3.74 15.56
CA PRO A 119 -26.18 4.10 16.94
C PRO A 119 -24.70 3.82 17.19
N PRO A 120 -23.95 4.72 17.86
CA PRO A 120 -22.53 4.53 18.07
C PRO A 120 -22.34 3.11 18.59
N PRO A 121 -21.39 2.34 18.07
CA PRO A 121 -21.17 0.97 18.52
C PRO A 121 -21.04 1.02 20.06
N PRO A 122 -21.56 0.03 20.77
CA PRO A 122 -21.46 0.01 22.22
C PRO A 122 -19.99 0.21 22.60
N PRO A 123 -19.71 1.01 23.64
CA PRO A 123 -18.34 1.37 23.99
C PRO A 123 -17.48 0.13 24.16
N ALA A 124 -16.30 0.12 23.55
CA ALA A 124 -15.44 -1.05 23.49
C ALA A 124 -14.81 -1.43 24.87
N LEU A 125 -14.68 -0.43 25.77
CA LEU A 125 -14.28 -0.64 27.17
C LEU A 125 -15.44 -0.36 28.12
N SER A 126 -15.59 -1.21 29.13
CA SER A 126 -16.45 -1.00 30.28
C SER A 126 -15.72 -0.31 31.45
N ALA A 127 -14.40 -0.42 31.54
CA ALA A 127 -13.60 0.28 32.52
C ALA A 127 -12.17 0.54 32.03
N LEU A 128 -11.58 1.65 32.48
CA LEU A 128 -10.17 2.00 32.33
C LEU A 128 -9.66 2.61 33.63
N VAL A 129 -8.69 1.95 34.26
CA VAL A 129 -8.10 2.39 35.54
C VAL A 129 -6.63 2.72 35.31
N ILE A 130 -6.29 3.99 35.45
CA ILE A 130 -4.93 4.54 35.42
C ILE A 130 -4.86 5.61 36.51
N ALA A 131 -3.84 5.60 37.34
CA ALA A 131 -3.68 6.62 38.38
C ALA A 131 -3.51 8.02 37.74
N GLY A 132 -4.30 8.98 38.20
CA GLY A 132 -4.25 10.37 37.71
C GLY A 132 -4.91 10.56 36.33
N LEU A 133 -5.73 9.63 35.86
CA LEU A 133 -6.46 9.75 34.59
C LEU A 133 -7.41 10.96 34.59
N SER A 134 -7.28 11.83 33.60
CA SER A 134 -8.12 13.03 33.47
C SER A 134 -8.56 13.20 31.99
N PRO A 135 -9.85 13.43 31.72
CA PRO A 135 -10.96 13.30 32.67
C PRO A 135 -11.10 11.88 33.25
N ALA A 136 -11.93 11.70 34.24
CA ALA A 136 -12.27 10.35 34.74
C ALA A 136 -12.84 9.51 33.59
N PHE A 137 -12.61 8.19 33.61
CA PHE A 137 -13.03 7.31 32.54
C PHE A 137 -14.52 7.42 32.25
N SER A 138 -14.83 7.65 30.99
CA SER A 138 -16.18 7.56 30.42
C SER A 138 -16.12 6.73 29.14
N PRO A 139 -16.99 5.74 28.95
CA PRO A 139 -16.99 4.90 27.76
C PRO A 139 -17.11 5.64 26.43
N ALA A 140 -17.68 6.84 26.44
CA ALA A 140 -17.85 7.69 25.27
C ALA A 140 -16.63 8.59 24.97
N THR A 141 -15.64 8.61 25.85
CA THR A 141 -14.42 9.46 25.71
C THR A 141 -13.25 8.60 25.28
N ASN A 142 -12.57 9.02 24.23
CA ASN A 142 -11.45 8.24 23.64
C ASN A 142 -10.08 8.85 23.94
N THR A 143 -10.04 10.06 24.53
CA THR A 143 -8.77 10.76 24.80
C THR A 143 -8.70 11.23 26.24
N TYR A 144 -7.61 10.89 26.89
CA TYR A 144 -7.34 11.18 28.29
C TYR A 144 -5.95 11.76 28.45
N THR A 145 -5.66 12.27 29.65
CA THR A 145 -4.32 12.71 30.04
C THR A 145 -3.95 12.15 31.40
N ILE A 146 -2.64 11.94 31.61
CA ILE A 146 -2.05 11.69 32.92
C ILE A 146 -0.81 12.57 33.09
N GLN A 147 -0.50 12.92 34.34
CA GLN A 147 0.75 13.57 34.66
C GLN A 147 1.87 12.52 34.66
N ARG A 148 3.01 12.86 34.07
CA ARG A 148 4.21 12.01 34.09
C ARG A 148 4.70 11.90 35.54
N THR A 149 4.94 10.68 35.99
CA THR A 149 5.56 10.39 37.27
C THR A 149 7.05 10.12 37.08
N ALA A 150 7.81 10.09 38.18
CA ALA A 150 9.23 9.73 38.14
C ALA A 150 9.48 8.27 37.69
N ALA A 151 8.45 7.43 37.77
CA ALA A 151 8.52 6.05 37.30
C ALA A 151 8.32 5.99 35.77
N CYS A 152 9.17 5.21 35.09
CA CYS A 152 9.08 5.00 33.64
C CYS A 152 7.97 4.05 33.21
N SER A 153 7.16 3.55 34.13
CA SER A 153 6.05 2.65 33.86
C SER A 153 4.78 3.13 34.55
N VAL A 154 3.66 3.04 33.84
CA VAL A 154 2.33 3.38 34.34
C VAL A 154 1.45 2.14 34.34
N PRO A 155 0.92 1.73 35.51
CA PRO A 155 -0.03 0.63 35.58
C PRO A 155 -1.34 1.00 34.87
N VAL A 156 -1.76 0.18 33.91
CA VAL A 156 -2.99 0.34 33.13
C VAL A 156 -3.83 -0.93 33.30
N THR A 157 -5.08 -0.77 33.73
CA THR A 157 -6.07 -1.85 33.73
C THR A 157 -7.25 -1.44 32.87
N ALA A 158 -7.49 -2.15 31.78
CA ALA A 158 -8.60 -1.91 30.88
C ALA A 158 -9.51 -3.14 30.83
N THR A 159 -10.81 -2.94 30.92
CA THR A 159 -11.80 -4.03 30.93
C THR A 159 -12.68 -3.91 29.68
N LEU A 160 -12.75 -4.97 28.90
CA LEU A 160 -13.55 -5.05 27.68
C LEU A 160 -15.05 -5.11 28.03
N THR A 161 -15.87 -4.47 27.22
CA THR A 161 -17.33 -4.63 27.27
C THR A 161 -17.76 -5.95 26.69
N ASP A 162 -17.12 -6.38 25.60
CA ASP A 162 -17.32 -7.69 24.98
C ASP A 162 -16.06 -8.54 25.21
N PRO A 163 -16.11 -9.59 26.05
CA PRO A 163 -14.96 -10.41 26.40
C PRO A 163 -14.40 -11.23 25.22
N THR A 164 -15.12 -11.31 24.09
CA THR A 164 -14.64 -11.98 22.88
C THR A 164 -13.68 -11.12 22.07
N ASN A 165 -13.61 -9.81 22.37
CA ASN A 165 -12.67 -8.90 21.72
C ASN A 165 -11.25 -9.08 22.29
N LYS A 166 -10.25 -8.67 21.51
CA LYS A 166 -8.85 -8.63 21.94
C LYS A 166 -8.45 -7.22 22.34
N LEU A 167 -7.77 -7.12 23.47
CA LEU A 167 -7.29 -5.86 24.05
C LEU A 167 -5.78 -5.76 23.90
N TYR A 168 -5.30 -4.61 23.45
CA TYR A 168 -3.87 -4.28 23.38
C TYR A 168 -3.60 -2.98 24.15
N VAL A 169 -2.58 -3.01 24.99
CA VAL A 169 -2.08 -1.84 25.73
C VAL A 169 -0.65 -1.58 25.29
N SER A 170 -0.37 -0.41 24.69
CA SER A 170 0.95 -0.09 24.10
C SER A 170 1.45 -1.21 23.19
N ASN A 171 0.62 -1.60 22.21
CA ASN A 171 0.87 -2.65 21.20
C ASN A 171 1.06 -4.07 21.75
N ALA A 172 0.83 -4.32 23.02
CA ALA A 172 0.96 -5.66 23.57
C ALA A 172 -0.39 -6.21 24.02
N GLU A 173 -0.72 -7.44 23.58
CA GLU A 173 -1.96 -8.12 23.92
C GLU A 173 -2.06 -8.29 25.45
N THR A 174 -3.21 -7.94 25.99
CA THR A 174 -3.46 -7.87 27.43
C THR A 174 -4.82 -8.51 27.72
N ALA A 175 -4.92 -9.35 28.71
CA ALA A 175 -6.21 -9.91 29.11
C ALA A 175 -7.10 -8.82 29.71
N SER A 176 -8.41 -8.88 29.45
CA SER A 176 -9.41 -7.95 29.99
C SER A 176 -9.39 -7.93 31.52
N GLY A 177 -9.31 -6.74 32.12
CA GLY A 177 -9.26 -6.56 33.56
C GLY A 177 -7.90 -6.87 34.22
N VAL A 178 -6.89 -7.30 33.46
CA VAL A 178 -5.55 -7.56 33.97
C VAL A 178 -4.69 -6.29 33.88
N MET A 179 -3.98 -5.98 34.95
CA MET A 179 -3.06 -4.84 34.99
C MET A 179 -1.83 -5.10 34.12
N ARG A 180 -1.49 -4.12 33.31
CA ARG A 180 -0.26 -4.07 32.51
C ARG A 180 0.49 -2.77 32.74
N ASN A 181 1.81 -2.84 32.86
CA ASN A 181 2.66 -1.67 32.91
C ASN A 181 2.93 -1.14 31.49
N ALA A 182 2.52 0.09 31.21
CA ALA A 182 2.83 0.79 29.98
C ALA A 182 4.09 1.66 30.18
N TRP A 183 5.05 1.56 29.27
CA TRP A 183 6.29 2.34 29.32
C TRP A 183 6.05 3.78 28.84
N VAL A 184 6.54 4.76 29.63
CA VAL A 184 6.27 6.19 29.38
C VAL A 184 7.52 7.09 29.43
N CYS A 185 8.73 6.50 29.37
CA CYS A 185 10.01 7.24 29.24
C CYS A 185 10.54 7.19 27.79
N ASP A 186 11.73 7.75 27.57
CA ASP A 186 12.43 7.77 26.28
C ASP A 186 11.62 8.40 25.13
N GLY A 187 10.95 9.53 25.43
CA GLY A 187 10.17 10.27 24.44
C GLY A 187 8.73 9.76 24.23
N ALA A 188 8.30 8.71 24.92
CA ALA A 188 6.91 8.27 24.88
C ALA A 188 6.00 9.34 25.49
N THR A 189 5.08 9.86 24.67
CA THR A 189 4.15 10.93 25.03
C THR A 189 2.71 10.44 25.14
N LYS A 190 2.45 9.16 24.85
CA LYS A 190 1.11 8.58 24.89
C LYS A 190 1.12 7.08 25.18
N ILE A 191 0.02 6.61 25.77
CA ILE A 191 -0.31 5.18 25.93
C ILE A 191 -1.53 4.92 25.03
N GLU A 192 -1.43 3.98 24.13
CA GLU A 192 -2.54 3.57 23.27
C GLU A 192 -3.16 2.27 23.77
N ILE A 193 -4.49 2.24 23.84
CA ILE A 193 -5.29 1.08 24.20
C ILE A 193 -6.19 0.80 23.00
N VAL A 194 -5.98 -0.33 22.33
CA VAL A 194 -6.67 -0.67 21.08
C VAL A 194 -7.41 -1.98 21.25
N ILE A 195 -8.64 -2.03 20.80
CA ILE A 195 -9.53 -3.18 20.89
C ILE A 195 -9.88 -3.67 19.49
N PHE A 196 -9.71 -4.97 19.26
CA PHE A 196 -10.04 -5.62 18.00
C PHE A 196 -11.13 -6.66 18.17
N LYS A 197 -12.06 -6.72 17.20
CA LYS A 197 -13.00 -7.81 17.00
C LYS A 197 -12.68 -8.47 15.67
N VAL A 198 -12.22 -9.73 15.71
CA VAL A 198 -11.86 -10.48 14.49
C VAL A 198 -11.05 -9.63 13.50
N TRP A 199 -9.94 -9.01 13.95
CA TRP A 199 -9.00 -8.17 13.15
C TRP A 199 -9.52 -6.79 12.72
N THR A 200 -10.76 -6.43 13.09
CA THR A 200 -11.25 -5.07 12.89
C THR A 200 -11.06 -4.27 14.18
N GLU A 201 -10.44 -3.11 14.09
CA GLU A 201 -10.38 -2.19 15.23
C GLU A 201 -11.79 -1.69 15.54
N VAL A 202 -12.26 -2.00 16.75
CA VAL A 202 -13.60 -1.60 17.22
C VAL A 202 -13.55 -0.55 18.34
N GLY A 203 -12.36 -0.22 18.80
CA GLY A 203 -12.15 0.85 19.77
C GLY A 203 -10.70 1.22 19.95
N ARG A 204 -10.44 2.51 20.12
CA ARG A 204 -9.12 3.07 20.44
C ARG A 204 -9.27 4.15 21.50
N TYR A 205 -8.44 4.06 22.52
CA TYR A 205 -8.35 5.06 23.58
C TYR A 205 -6.89 5.52 23.68
N THR A 206 -6.68 6.80 23.73
CA THR A 206 -5.37 7.44 23.80
C THR A 206 -5.22 8.16 25.13
N VAL A 207 -4.18 7.85 25.87
CA VAL A 207 -3.83 8.54 27.12
C VAL A 207 -2.55 9.32 26.89
N ASN A 208 -2.64 10.64 26.82
CA ASN A 208 -1.49 11.51 26.66
C ASN A 208 -0.74 11.66 28.00
N VAL A 209 0.57 11.52 27.95
CA VAL A 209 1.45 11.68 29.10
C VAL A 209 2.05 13.07 29.06
N ILE A 210 1.63 13.96 29.97
CA ILE A 210 2.07 15.36 30.02
C ILE A 210 3.08 15.57 31.14
N GLY A 211 4.03 16.50 30.94
CA GLY A 211 5.13 16.81 31.87
C GLY A 211 6.52 16.51 31.28
N VAL A 212 7.54 17.07 31.89
CA VAL A 212 8.95 16.89 31.47
C VAL A 212 9.44 15.52 31.91
N ALA A 213 10.14 14.77 31.05
CA ALA A 213 10.81 13.54 31.42
C ALA A 213 11.86 13.83 32.50
N PRO A 214 11.99 13.02 33.56
CA PRO A 214 13.10 13.16 34.48
C PRO A 214 14.42 12.98 33.72
N PRO A 215 15.48 13.72 34.07
CA PRO A 215 16.79 13.50 33.49
C PRO A 215 17.21 12.04 33.74
N PRO A 216 17.95 11.43 32.79
CA PRO A 216 18.47 10.08 33.00
C PRO A 216 19.25 10.06 34.31
N SER A 217 18.95 9.08 35.17
CA SER A 217 19.64 8.90 36.45
C SER A 217 21.12 8.66 36.14
N GLU A 218 21.98 9.63 36.47
CA GLU A 218 23.41 9.41 36.52
C GLU A 218 23.69 8.28 37.50
N GLY A 219 24.30 7.21 37.00
CA GLY A 219 24.70 6.07 37.80
C GLY A 219 25.67 6.52 38.90
N MET A 220 25.29 6.33 40.16
CA MET A 220 26.19 6.49 41.25
C MET A 220 27.42 5.57 41.07
N GLY A 221 28.54 6.21 40.78
CA GLY A 221 29.84 5.58 40.88
C GLY A 221 30.23 5.37 42.36
N GLY A 222 30.96 4.34 42.59
CA GLY A 222 31.77 4.26 43.78
C GLY A 222 31.62 2.96 44.59
N GLY A 223 32.49 2.03 44.33
CA GLY A 223 32.73 0.85 45.18
C GLY A 223 34.06 0.22 44.75
N SER A 224 35.16 0.76 45.28
CA SER A 224 36.48 0.15 45.21
C SER A 224 36.52 -1.17 45.98
N GLY A 225 36.82 -2.26 45.28
CA GLY A 225 37.10 -3.56 45.87
C GLY A 225 38.29 -4.20 45.16
N SER A 226 39.40 -4.21 45.80
CA SER A 226 40.69 -4.76 45.39
C SER A 226 40.71 -6.27 45.23
N GLY A 227 41.46 -6.77 44.25
CA GLY A 227 42.30 -7.97 44.40
C GLY A 227 41.77 -9.26 43.81
N GLY A 228 42.40 -9.71 42.76
CA GLY A 228 42.31 -11.07 42.27
C GLY A 228 42.94 -11.18 40.89
N GLY A 229 44.27 -11.23 40.83
CA GLY A 229 44.98 -11.47 39.59
C GLY A 229 44.72 -12.86 39.05
N GLY A 230 43.83 -12.96 38.08
CA GLY A 230 43.71 -14.13 37.22
C GLY A 230 44.26 -13.74 35.84
N THR A 231 45.31 -14.40 35.39
CA THR A 231 45.85 -14.30 34.06
C THR A 231 44.80 -14.63 33.03
N TYR A 232 44.31 -13.61 32.37
CA TYR A 232 43.44 -13.72 31.19
C TYR A 232 44.23 -14.39 30.07
N VAL A 233 43.87 -15.62 29.74
CA VAL A 233 44.26 -16.27 28.49
C VAL A 233 43.22 -15.84 27.46
N PRO A 234 43.60 -15.07 26.43
CA PRO A 234 42.65 -14.71 25.38
C PRO A 234 42.16 -16.00 24.71
N PRO A 235 40.86 -16.11 24.39
CA PRO A 235 40.37 -17.23 23.60
C PRO A 235 41.15 -17.30 22.28
N PRO A 236 41.38 -18.50 21.73
CA PRO A 236 42.05 -18.65 20.47
C PRO A 236 41.34 -17.81 19.41
N PRO A 237 42.07 -17.26 18.41
CA PRO A 237 41.47 -16.52 17.32
C PRO A 237 40.37 -17.38 16.68
N PRO A 238 39.24 -16.76 16.24
CA PRO A 238 38.17 -17.50 15.60
C PRO A 238 38.79 -18.38 14.50
N GLY A 239 38.43 -19.66 14.50
CA GLY A 239 38.79 -20.58 13.44
C GLY A 239 38.42 -20.00 12.09
N PRO A 240 39.00 -20.50 10.98
CA PRO A 240 38.76 -19.94 9.67
C PRO A 240 37.25 -19.78 9.46
N THR A 241 36.82 -18.56 9.17
CA THR A 241 35.48 -18.23 8.76
C THR A 241 35.06 -19.27 7.73
N GLU A 242 34.03 -20.08 8.06
CA GLU A 242 33.43 -20.94 7.05
C GLU A 242 33.09 -20.02 5.87
N ALA A 243 33.71 -20.34 4.72
CA ALA A 243 33.50 -19.58 3.51
C ALA A 243 32.01 -19.50 3.27
N ASN A 244 31.48 -18.28 3.12
CA ASN A 244 30.10 -18.09 2.67
C ASN A 244 29.85 -19.09 1.52
N PRO A 245 28.79 -19.90 1.57
CA PRO A 245 28.48 -20.77 0.46
C PRO A 245 28.43 -19.89 -0.80
N THR A 246 29.26 -20.22 -1.77
CA THR A 246 29.26 -19.52 -3.06
C THR A 246 27.83 -19.50 -3.57
N PRO A 247 27.26 -18.32 -3.90
CA PRO A 247 25.92 -18.26 -4.47
C PRO A 247 25.83 -19.27 -5.60
N ALA A 248 24.77 -20.10 -5.61
CA ALA A 248 24.56 -21.02 -6.72
C ALA A 248 24.64 -20.20 -8.01
N PRO A 249 25.38 -20.67 -9.05
CA PRO A 249 25.50 -19.94 -10.29
C PRO A 249 24.10 -19.65 -10.82
N ALA A 250 23.87 -18.41 -11.28
CA ALA A 250 22.61 -18.02 -11.86
C ALA A 250 22.23 -19.05 -12.96
N PRO A 251 20.97 -19.52 -13.00
CA PRO A 251 20.57 -20.50 -13.99
C PRO A 251 20.87 -19.95 -15.38
N VAL A 252 21.68 -20.68 -16.13
CA VAL A 252 22.02 -20.29 -17.50
C VAL A 252 20.83 -20.66 -18.40
N PHE A 253 19.99 -19.67 -18.70
CA PHE A 253 19.01 -19.83 -19.78
C PHE A 253 19.73 -19.74 -21.11
N SER A 254 19.55 -20.75 -21.97
CA SER A 254 19.94 -20.61 -23.38
C SER A 254 19.18 -19.45 -24.00
N GLN A 255 19.87 -18.65 -24.82
CA GLN A 255 19.23 -17.54 -25.53
C GLN A 255 18.06 -18.07 -26.37
N PRO A 256 16.83 -17.60 -26.18
CA PRO A 256 15.73 -18.01 -27.05
C PRO A 256 15.98 -17.50 -28.46
N GLN A 257 15.55 -18.26 -29.47
CA GLN A 257 15.47 -17.72 -30.82
C GLN A 257 14.53 -16.53 -30.85
N PRO A 258 14.86 -15.44 -31.59
CA PRO A 258 13.91 -14.35 -31.80
C PRO A 258 12.57 -14.88 -32.32
N ALA A 259 11.47 -14.25 -31.94
CA ALA A 259 10.16 -14.66 -32.40
C ALA A 259 10.07 -14.64 -33.94
N ILE A 260 9.56 -15.72 -34.53
CA ILE A 260 9.37 -15.82 -36.00
C ILE A 260 8.29 -14.84 -36.47
N ALA A 261 7.34 -14.48 -35.58
CA ALA A 261 6.31 -13.46 -35.83
C ALA A 261 6.44 -12.33 -34.79
N SER A 262 6.11 -11.11 -35.19
CA SER A 262 6.10 -9.96 -34.27
C SER A 262 5.09 -10.17 -33.15
N THR A 263 5.51 -9.83 -31.93
CA THR A 263 4.60 -9.81 -30.79
C THR A 263 3.61 -8.65 -30.96
N ASP A 264 2.34 -8.89 -30.71
CA ASP A 264 1.31 -7.85 -30.80
C ASP A 264 1.52 -6.75 -29.74
N VAL A 265 0.96 -5.57 -30.04
CA VAL A 265 1.12 -4.37 -29.20
C VAL A 265 0.59 -4.57 -27.78
N ALA A 266 -0.56 -5.26 -27.64
CA ALA A 266 -1.20 -5.46 -26.33
C ALA A 266 -0.35 -6.37 -25.43
N THR A 267 0.20 -7.46 -25.98
CA THR A 267 1.10 -8.37 -25.28
C THR A 267 2.39 -7.66 -24.86
N ALA A 268 3.00 -6.85 -25.75
CA ALA A 268 4.21 -6.10 -25.43
C ALA A 268 3.95 -5.08 -24.31
N GLN A 269 2.87 -4.33 -24.41
CA GLN A 269 2.49 -3.34 -23.40
C GLN A 269 2.25 -3.99 -22.04
N ARG A 270 1.45 -5.04 -22.01
CA ARG A 270 1.15 -5.76 -20.76
C ARG A 270 2.42 -6.27 -20.09
N LEU A 271 3.29 -6.95 -20.83
CA LEU A 271 4.57 -7.40 -20.28
C LEU A 271 5.33 -6.25 -19.62
N LEU A 272 5.48 -5.12 -20.32
CA LEU A 272 6.27 -4.00 -19.81
C LEU A 272 5.63 -3.31 -18.61
N HIS A 273 4.30 -3.29 -18.50
CA HIS A 273 3.63 -2.82 -17.28
C HIS A 273 3.84 -3.75 -16.08
N GLN A 274 3.89 -5.05 -16.30
CA GLN A 274 4.08 -6.06 -15.23
C GLN A 274 5.55 -6.20 -14.84
N ALA A 275 6.44 -6.20 -15.81
CA ALA A 275 7.85 -6.56 -15.70
C ALA A 275 8.81 -5.37 -15.59
N SER A 276 8.33 -4.13 -15.77
CA SER A 276 9.11 -2.90 -15.65
C SER A 276 8.28 -1.81 -14.93
N PHE A 277 8.79 -0.59 -14.91
CA PHE A 277 8.05 0.57 -14.41
C PHE A 277 7.21 1.28 -15.50
N GLY A 278 6.81 0.56 -16.52
CA GLY A 278 6.03 1.04 -17.66
C GLY A 278 6.81 1.03 -18.97
N PRO A 279 6.11 0.97 -20.11
CA PRO A 279 6.72 0.91 -21.43
C PRO A 279 7.41 2.23 -21.83
N THR A 280 8.53 2.13 -22.54
CA THR A 280 9.04 3.21 -23.41
C THR A 280 8.78 2.86 -24.86
N THR A 281 8.86 3.86 -25.76
CA THR A 281 8.73 3.61 -27.20
C THR A 281 9.77 2.59 -27.69
N ALA A 282 11.01 2.69 -27.19
CA ALA A 282 12.10 1.78 -27.59
C ALA A 282 11.89 0.34 -27.08
N GLU A 283 11.46 0.16 -25.82
CA GLU A 283 11.19 -1.16 -25.27
C GLU A 283 9.99 -1.83 -25.93
N MET A 284 8.93 -1.06 -26.23
CA MET A 284 7.79 -1.57 -27.00
C MET A 284 8.27 -2.15 -28.34
N ALA A 285 9.07 -1.40 -29.08
CA ALA A 285 9.63 -1.86 -30.36
C ALA A 285 10.51 -3.11 -30.18
N ASN A 286 11.30 -3.17 -29.12
CA ASN A 286 12.15 -4.32 -28.82
C ASN A 286 11.31 -5.60 -28.54
N VAL A 287 10.30 -5.50 -27.66
CA VAL A 287 9.44 -6.66 -27.35
C VAL A 287 8.65 -7.12 -28.59
N GLN A 288 8.15 -6.17 -29.40
CA GLN A 288 7.43 -6.49 -30.62
C GLN A 288 8.32 -7.22 -31.64
N ALA A 289 9.56 -6.80 -31.79
CA ALA A 289 10.51 -7.39 -32.75
C ALA A 289 11.07 -8.75 -32.30
N ASN A 290 11.39 -8.91 -31.01
CA ASN A 290 12.15 -10.04 -30.51
C ASN A 290 11.31 -11.03 -29.66
N GLY A 291 10.15 -10.61 -29.18
CA GLY A 291 9.25 -11.43 -28.39
C GLY A 291 9.50 -11.38 -26.88
N VAL A 292 8.48 -11.86 -26.12
CA VAL A 292 8.47 -11.88 -24.65
C VAL A 292 9.65 -12.66 -24.07
N ASN A 293 9.88 -13.87 -24.57
CA ASN A 293 10.94 -14.75 -24.02
C ASN A 293 12.34 -14.17 -24.23
N TYR A 294 12.58 -13.52 -25.35
CA TYR A 294 13.87 -12.86 -25.63
C TYR A 294 14.07 -11.66 -24.68
N TRP A 295 13.06 -10.82 -24.51
CA TRP A 295 13.13 -9.67 -23.61
C TRP A 295 13.40 -10.13 -22.15
N LEU A 296 12.70 -11.16 -21.67
CA LEU A 296 12.92 -11.71 -20.33
C LEU A 296 14.36 -12.26 -20.20
N TRP A 297 14.83 -13.02 -21.19
CA TRP A 297 16.20 -13.55 -21.18
C TRP A 297 17.23 -12.40 -21.13
N ASP A 298 17.07 -11.36 -21.95
CA ASP A 298 17.93 -10.17 -21.95
C ASP A 298 17.93 -9.48 -20.58
N GLN A 299 16.77 -9.30 -19.98
CA GLN A 299 16.63 -8.65 -18.68
C GLN A 299 17.27 -9.46 -17.53
N PHE A 300 17.19 -10.77 -17.57
CA PHE A 300 17.87 -11.60 -16.57
C PHE A 300 19.41 -11.50 -16.65
N GLN A 301 19.97 -11.16 -17.82
CA GLN A 301 21.41 -10.98 -18.02
C GLN A 301 21.92 -9.57 -17.67
N LYS A 302 21.04 -8.56 -17.58
CA LYS A 302 21.46 -7.18 -17.27
C LYS A 302 22.17 -7.10 -15.92
N PRO A 303 23.32 -6.41 -15.84
CA PRO A 303 23.94 -6.13 -14.55
C PRO A 303 23.02 -5.25 -13.70
N ALA A 304 23.13 -5.40 -12.38
CA ALA A 304 22.36 -4.57 -11.45
C ALA A 304 22.78 -3.09 -11.56
N SER A 305 21.81 -2.20 -11.53
CA SER A 305 22.05 -0.76 -11.39
C SER A 305 22.79 -0.47 -10.07
N THR A 306 23.66 0.53 -10.10
CA THR A 306 24.52 0.87 -8.96
C THR A 306 23.87 1.93 -8.04
N ILE A 307 24.27 1.92 -6.78
CA ILE A 307 23.98 2.96 -5.79
C ILE A 307 25.33 3.43 -5.24
N GLN A 308 25.58 4.73 -5.20
CA GLN A 308 26.82 5.31 -4.69
C GLN A 308 26.92 5.14 -3.17
N ASP A 309 28.14 4.89 -2.67
CA ASP A 309 28.40 4.84 -1.23
C ASP A 309 28.35 6.23 -0.59
N GLY A 310 28.03 6.27 0.71
CA GLY A 310 28.15 7.46 1.53
C GLY A 310 27.14 8.58 1.27
N VAL A 311 26.19 8.37 0.35
CA VAL A 311 25.14 9.37 0.10
C VAL A 311 24.15 9.47 1.27
N ASP A 312 23.61 10.64 1.49
CA ASP A 312 22.54 10.83 2.47
C ASP A 312 21.23 10.17 2.03
N ILE A 313 20.25 10.15 2.93
CA ILE A 313 18.98 9.45 2.67
C ILE A 313 18.17 10.06 1.52
N ASN A 314 18.26 11.36 1.28
CA ASN A 314 17.52 12.02 0.20
C ASN A 314 18.16 11.73 -1.16
N ALA A 315 19.49 11.78 -1.23
CA ALA A 315 20.25 11.39 -2.41
C ALA A 315 20.04 9.89 -2.72
N LEU A 316 19.98 9.03 -1.68
CA LEU A 316 19.65 7.62 -1.86
C LEU A 316 18.24 7.43 -2.43
N ARG A 317 17.22 8.13 -1.91
CA ARG A 317 15.85 8.08 -2.44
C ARG A 317 15.79 8.48 -3.91
N ALA A 318 16.47 9.56 -4.26
CA ALA A 318 16.57 10.02 -5.66
C ALA A 318 17.28 9.02 -6.55
N ALA A 319 18.39 8.41 -6.09
CA ALA A 319 19.13 7.40 -6.83
C ALA A 319 18.28 6.12 -7.06
N VAL A 320 17.58 5.64 -6.04
CA VAL A 320 16.68 4.48 -6.15
C VAL A 320 15.54 4.78 -7.11
N PHE A 321 14.91 5.95 -7.03
CA PHE A 321 13.89 6.37 -7.98
C PHE A 321 14.41 6.43 -9.42
N ASN A 322 15.59 7.01 -9.64
CA ASN A 322 16.20 7.10 -10.96
C ASN A 322 16.58 5.72 -11.51
N ASN A 323 17.08 4.79 -10.68
CA ASN A 323 17.33 3.40 -11.10
C ASN A 323 16.03 2.73 -11.57
N MET A 324 14.93 2.90 -10.84
CA MET A 324 13.61 2.39 -11.25
C MET A 324 13.15 3.01 -12.59
N ALA A 325 13.40 4.30 -12.78
CA ALA A 325 12.94 5.02 -13.97
C ALA A 325 13.77 4.74 -15.23
N THR A 326 15.10 4.66 -15.10
CA THR A 326 16.05 4.68 -16.24
C THR A 326 17.02 3.51 -16.28
N GLY A 327 17.06 2.67 -15.24
CA GLY A 327 17.96 1.50 -15.19
C GLY A 327 17.74 0.56 -16.36
N GLN A 328 18.82 0.02 -16.92
CA GLN A 328 18.74 -0.94 -18.02
C GLN A 328 18.24 -2.32 -17.56
N ASP A 329 18.31 -2.59 -16.27
CA ASP A 329 17.88 -3.78 -15.56
C ASP A 329 16.43 -3.65 -15.04
N GLN A 330 15.52 -3.20 -15.88
CA GLN A 330 14.13 -2.86 -15.52
C GLN A 330 13.40 -3.98 -14.76
N LEU A 331 13.53 -5.23 -15.21
CA LEU A 331 12.92 -6.36 -14.52
C LEU A 331 13.52 -6.56 -13.12
N ARG A 332 14.83 -6.40 -12.96
CA ARG A 332 15.49 -6.47 -11.64
C ARG A 332 14.98 -5.38 -10.72
N GLN A 333 14.90 -4.15 -11.20
CA GLN A 333 14.37 -3.01 -10.43
C GLN A 333 12.91 -3.27 -10.00
N ARG A 334 12.08 -3.80 -10.89
CA ARG A 334 10.67 -4.10 -10.61
C ARG A 334 10.51 -5.24 -9.59
N VAL A 335 11.32 -6.30 -9.69
CA VAL A 335 11.32 -7.41 -8.73
C VAL A 335 11.89 -6.95 -7.37
N ALA A 336 12.97 -6.16 -7.37
CA ALA A 336 13.52 -5.60 -6.13
C ALA A 336 12.52 -4.67 -5.43
N PHE A 337 11.75 -3.88 -6.19
CA PHE A 337 10.65 -3.07 -5.66
C PHE A 337 9.56 -3.95 -5.03
N ALA A 338 9.15 -5.04 -5.70
CA ALA A 338 8.21 -6.01 -5.15
C ALA A 338 8.72 -6.64 -3.85
N LEU A 339 9.99 -7.08 -3.85
CA LEU A 339 10.64 -7.63 -2.64
C LEU A 339 10.73 -6.60 -1.51
N SER A 340 11.00 -5.33 -1.79
CA SER A 340 11.05 -4.26 -0.78
C SER A 340 9.70 -3.99 -0.11
N GLN A 341 8.59 -4.35 -0.77
CA GLN A 341 7.24 -4.27 -0.20
C GLN A 341 6.85 -5.51 0.61
N ILE A 342 7.59 -6.62 0.45
CA ILE A 342 7.42 -7.86 1.23
C ILE A 342 8.40 -7.87 2.42
N LEU A 343 9.68 -7.63 2.15
CA LEU A 343 10.79 -7.60 3.09
C LEU A 343 11.03 -6.14 3.49
N VAL A 344 10.21 -5.64 4.40
CA VAL A 344 10.12 -4.20 4.65
C VAL A 344 11.22 -3.73 5.60
N VAL A 345 11.91 -2.65 5.22
CA VAL A 345 12.65 -1.75 6.12
C VAL A 345 12.23 -0.32 5.83
N SER A 346 12.40 0.59 6.78
CA SER A 346 11.94 1.98 6.62
C SER A 346 13.01 2.98 7.06
N ALA A 347 13.20 4.01 6.24
CA ALA A 347 14.00 5.17 6.59
C ALA A 347 13.41 6.01 7.74
N ASN A 348 12.22 5.69 8.22
CA ASN A 348 11.68 6.26 9.45
C ASN A 348 12.40 5.74 10.71
N LYS A 349 13.02 4.56 10.66
CA LYS A 349 13.83 3.98 11.75
C LYS A 349 15.32 3.91 11.36
N ASN A 350 15.63 3.58 10.12
CA ASN A 350 16.99 3.57 9.55
C ASN A 350 17.21 4.91 8.82
N VAL A 351 17.53 5.96 9.58
CA VAL A 351 17.39 7.35 9.13
C VAL A 351 18.50 7.86 8.21
N ASN A 352 19.61 7.12 8.08
CA ASN A 352 20.76 7.54 7.27
C ASN A 352 20.91 6.69 6.00
N GLY A 353 21.42 7.29 4.92
CA GLY A 353 21.67 6.58 3.67
C GLY A 353 22.55 5.33 3.84
N PRO A 354 23.72 5.40 4.51
CA PRO A 354 24.59 4.25 4.75
C PRO A 354 23.91 3.06 5.47
N GLU A 355 22.84 3.30 6.21
CA GLU A 355 22.08 2.25 6.88
C GLU A 355 21.23 1.41 5.89
N ILE A 356 20.77 2.02 4.79
CA ILE A 356 19.85 1.39 3.82
C ILE A 356 20.55 1.00 2.50
N ILE A 357 21.65 1.62 2.13
CA ILE A 357 22.39 1.29 0.91
C ILE A 357 22.69 -0.22 0.80
N PRO A 358 23.26 -0.90 1.83
CA PRO A 358 23.52 -2.33 1.78
C PRO A 358 22.24 -3.15 1.57
N TRP A 359 21.12 -2.73 2.16
CA TRP A 359 19.81 -3.36 1.99
C TRP A 359 19.33 -3.32 0.55
N MET A 360 19.36 -2.17 -0.09
CA MET A 360 18.92 -2.04 -1.49
C MET A 360 19.83 -2.82 -2.44
N ARG A 361 21.14 -2.81 -2.21
CA ARG A 361 22.09 -3.61 -2.99
C ARG A 361 21.85 -5.12 -2.83
N MET A 362 21.51 -5.57 -1.62
CA MET A 362 21.14 -6.96 -1.35
C MET A 362 19.87 -7.34 -2.16
N LEU A 363 18.83 -6.50 -2.15
CA LEU A 363 17.62 -6.76 -2.94
C LEU A 363 17.91 -6.80 -4.45
N TYR A 364 18.78 -5.93 -4.98
CA TYR A 364 19.19 -5.96 -6.38
C TYR A 364 19.96 -7.24 -6.72
N THR A 365 20.86 -7.66 -5.84
CA THR A 365 21.65 -8.89 -6.02
C THR A 365 20.77 -10.12 -6.04
N HIS A 366 19.84 -10.21 -5.10
CA HIS A 366 19.02 -11.40 -4.89
C HIS A 366 17.65 -11.38 -5.60
N ALA A 367 17.36 -10.34 -6.39
CA ALA A 367 16.10 -10.26 -7.15
C ALA A 367 15.88 -11.49 -8.06
N PHE A 368 16.98 -12.11 -8.52
CA PHE A 368 17.02 -13.31 -9.37
C PHE A 368 17.79 -14.47 -8.71
N GLY A 369 17.93 -14.45 -7.40
CA GLY A 369 18.62 -15.47 -6.63
C GLY A 369 17.70 -16.59 -6.14
N ASN A 370 18.17 -17.29 -5.11
CA ASN A 370 17.36 -18.29 -4.40
C ASN A 370 16.73 -17.67 -3.14
N TYR A 371 15.44 -17.90 -2.93
CA TYR A 371 14.70 -17.30 -1.81
C TYR A 371 15.24 -17.70 -0.43
N ARG A 372 15.77 -18.93 -0.26
CA ARG A 372 16.42 -19.36 0.99
C ARG A 372 17.69 -18.55 1.28
N THR A 373 18.51 -18.31 0.25
CA THR A 373 19.69 -17.46 0.36
C THR A 373 19.31 -16.03 0.68
N LEU A 374 18.31 -15.49 0.00
CA LEU A 374 17.79 -14.16 0.29
C LEU A 374 17.32 -14.05 1.76
N MET A 375 16.59 -15.03 2.30
CA MET A 375 16.16 -15.01 3.71
C MET A 375 17.33 -15.01 4.69
N ARG A 376 18.43 -15.71 4.36
CA ARG A 376 19.65 -15.68 5.17
C ARG A 376 20.28 -14.29 5.18
N GLU A 377 20.44 -13.69 4.02
CA GLU A 377 20.99 -12.33 3.89
C GLU A 377 20.10 -11.28 4.59
N VAL A 378 18.77 -11.40 4.48
CA VAL A 378 17.80 -10.57 5.21
C VAL A 378 17.98 -10.71 6.72
N THR A 379 18.10 -11.95 7.23
CA THR A 379 18.27 -12.23 8.66
C THR A 379 19.58 -11.63 9.19
N LEU A 380 20.64 -11.71 8.42
CA LEU A 380 21.98 -11.23 8.80
C LEU A 380 22.22 -9.75 8.46
N SER A 381 21.29 -9.08 7.80
CA SER A 381 21.42 -7.66 7.46
C SER A 381 21.37 -6.78 8.72
N PRO A 382 22.38 -5.95 8.99
CA PRO A 382 22.33 -4.97 10.08
C PRO A 382 21.15 -3.99 9.96
N THR A 383 20.75 -3.67 8.72
CA THR A 383 19.60 -2.81 8.43
C THR A 383 18.30 -3.42 8.98
N MET A 384 18.07 -4.72 8.70
CA MET A 384 16.94 -5.48 9.24
C MET A 384 17.11 -5.69 10.75
N GLY A 385 18.34 -5.98 11.20
CA GLY A 385 18.68 -6.13 12.61
C GLY A 385 18.30 -4.91 13.45
N LYS A 386 18.49 -3.68 12.91
CA LYS A 386 18.01 -2.44 13.51
C LYS A 386 16.48 -2.30 13.36
N PHE A 387 15.95 -2.56 12.17
CA PHE A 387 14.54 -2.29 11.88
C PHE A 387 13.60 -3.13 12.73
N LEU A 388 13.89 -4.42 12.92
CA LEU A 388 13.06 -5.36 13.69
C LEU A 388 13.74 -5.86 14.97
N ASP A 389 14.73 -5.13 15.50
CA ASP A 389 15.35 -5.35 16.81
C ASP A 389 15.98 -6.75 17.00
N LEU A 390 16.48 -7.36 15.91
CA LEU A 390 17.22 -8.62 15.96
C LEU A 390 18.66 -8.40 16.45
N ALA A 391 19.30 -7.31 16.02
CA ALA A 391 20.65 -6.97 16.45
C ALA A 391 20.69 -6.76 17.96
N ASN A 392 21.67 -7.38 18.62
CA ASN A 392 21.84 -7.36 20.06
C ASN A 392 20.70 -8.04 20.87
N SER A 393 19.90 -8.92 20.24
CA SER A 393 18.93 -9.77 20.93
C SER A 393 19.64 -10.87 21.72
N ILE A 394 19.47 -10.90 23.05
CA ILE A 394 20.16 -11.81 23.98
C ILE A 394 19.21 -12.92 24.41
N GLY A 395 19.62 -14.18 24.26
CA GLY A 395 18.86 -15.38 24.61
C GLY A 395 19.17 -15.95 26.00
N VAL A 396 20.25 -15.51 26.66
CA VAL A 396 20.69 -16.04 27.96
C VAL A 396 20.99 -14.92 28.96
N GLY A 397 20.77 -15.19 30.20
CA GLY A 397 21.24 -14.36 31.32
C GLY A 397 20.47 -13.04 31.48
N GLY A 398 19.52 -13.01 32.38
CA GLY A 398 18.77 -11.81 32.76
C GLY A 398 17.26 -12.00 32.78
N ASN A 399 16.54 -10.97 33.19
CA ASN A 399 15.08 -10.98 33.31
C ASN A 399 14.34 -10.75 32.01
N SER A 400 15.01 -10.67 30.86
CA SER A 400 14.39 -10.41 29.54
C SER A 400 14.50 -11.63 28.63
N ALA A 401 13.37 -12.01 28.03
CA ALA A 401 13.33 -13.00 26.94
C ALA A 401 13.96 -12.41 25.66
N PRO A 402 14.44 -13.26 24.73
CA PRO A 402 14.89 -12.80 23.41
C PRO A 402 13.83 -11.97 22.71
N ASN A 403 14.25 -11.00 21.89
CA ASN A 403 13.33 -10.13 21.16
C ASN A 403 12.51 -10.94 20.15
N GLU A 404 11.19 -10.79 20.18
CA GLU A 404 10.25 -11.54 19.34
C GLU A 404 9.89 -10.79 18.02
N ASN A 405 10.35 -9.56 17.81
CA ASN A 405 9.88 -8.73 16.68
C ASN A 405 10.28 -9.36 15.33
N TYR A 406 11.57 -9.48 15.05
CA TYR A 406 12.02 -10.15 13.84
C TYR A 406 11.53 -11.60 13.70
N PRO A 407 11.63 -12.46 14.75
CA PRO A 407 11.06 -13.81 14.74
C PRO A 407 9.59 -13.88 14.32
N ARG A 408 8.78 -12.95 14.74
CA ARG A 408 7.37 -12.85 14.35
C ARG A 408 7.23 -12.50 12.88
N GLU A 409 7.93 -11.46 12.42
CA GLU A 409 7.78 -10.94 11.07
C GLU A 409 8.40 -11.87 10.02
N VAL A 410 9.49 -12.56 10.32
CA VAL A 410 10.04 -13.55 9.39
C VAL A 410 9.05 -14.68 9.13
N MET A 411 8.27 -15.11 10.12
CA MET A 411 7.19 -16.09 9.93
C MET A 411 5.96 -15.48 9.27
N GLN A 412 5.49 -14.33 9.77
CA GLN A 412 4.21 -13.74 9.40
C GLN A 412 4.23 -13.07 8.02
N LEU A 413 5.24 -12.23 7.77
CA LEU A 413 5.26 -11.34 6.60
C LEU A 413 6.20 -11.80 5.50
N PHE A 414 7.28 -12.55 5.84
CA PHE A 414 8.32 -12.85 4.89
C PHE A 414 8.25 -14.28 4.35
N THR A 415 7.64 -15.24 5.08
CA THR A 415 7.76 -16.65 4.71
C THR A 415 6.46 -17.44 4.63
N ILE A 416 5.71 -17.60 5.73
CA ILE A 416 4.64 -18.61 5.81
C ILE A 416 3.25 -18.04 6.12
N GLY A 417 3.15 -16.79 6.57
CA GLY A 417 1.88 -16.15 6.91
C GLY A 417 1.24 -16.71 8.20
N ILE A 418 0.10 -16.14 8.56
CA ILE A 418 -0.60 -16.44 9.82
C ILE A 418 -1.60 -17.60 9.73
N TYR A 419 -2.02 -17.98 8.51
CA TYR A 419 -2.94 -19.09 8.30
C TYR A 419 -2.33 -20.15 7.38
N GLN A 420 -2.68 -21.42 7.63
CA GLN A 420 -2.26 -22.53 6.77
C GLN A 420 -2.88 -22.40 5.38
N LEU A 421 -2.05 -22.64 4.36
CA LEU A 421 -2.41 -22.51 2.96
C LEU A 421 -2.47 -23.88 2.27
N ASN A 422 -3.39 -24.02 1.34
CA ASN A 422 -3.30 -24.99 0.27
C ASN A 422 -2.31 -24.47 -0.80
N GLN A 423 -1.86 -25.35 -1.70
CA GLN A 423 -0.90 -24.99 -2.75
C GLN A 423 -1.43 -23.90 -3.71
N ASP A 424 -2.75 -23.76 -3.78
CA ASP A 424 -3.45 -22.76 -4.58
C ASP A 424 -3.67 -21.41 -3.85
N GLY A 425 -3.07 -21.24 -2.68
CA GLY A 425 -3.16 -20.03 -1.86
C GLY A 425 -4.44 -19.88 -1.05
N THR A 426 -5.40 -20.81 -1.14
CA THR A 426 -6.60 -20.80 -0.30
C THR A 426 -6.26 -21.20 1.14
N TRP A 427 -7.00 -20.66 2.10
CA TRP A 427 -6.81 -21.03 3.50
C TRP A 427 -7.31 -22.44 3.78
N LYS A 428 -6.52 -23.22 4.52
CA LYS A 428 -7.01 -24.45 5.13
C LYS A 428 -7.95 -24.09 6.27
N GLN A 429 -9.07 -24.82 6.34
CA GLN A 429 -10.11 -24.58 7.34
C GLN A 429 -10.24 -25.80 8.26
N ASP A 430 -10.61 -25.51 9.53
CA ASP A 430 -10.99 -26.54 10.49
C ASP A 430 -12.41 -27.08 10.19
N ALA A 431 -12.88 -28.00 11.03
CA ALA A 431 -14.19 -28.62 10.89
C ALA A 431 -15.37 -27.62 11.03
N GLN A 432 -15.12 -26.44 11.57
CA GLN A 432 -16.09 -25.37 11.75
C GLN A 432 -16.01 -24.30 10.64
N GLY A 433 -15.07 -24.43 9.69
CA GLY A 433 -14.88 -23.51 8.58
C GLY A 433 -13.98 -22.31 8.90
N PHE A 434 -13.27 -22.28 10.05
CA PHE A 434 -12.35 -21.21 10.40
C PHE A 434 -10.95 -21.49 9.86
N PRO A 435 -10.21 -20.45 9.42
CA PRO A 435 -8.83 -20.61 8.98
C PRO A 435 -7.94 -21.17 10.10
N ILE A 436 -7.16 -22.20 9.80
CA ILE A 436 -6.24 -22.82 10.75
C ILE A 436 -5.00 -21.95 10.90
N PRO A 437 -4.64 -21.50 12.12
CA PRO A 437 -3.40 -20.75 12.33
C PRO A 437 -2.15 -21.54 11.92
N THR A 438 -1.16 -20.87 11.32
CA THR A 438 0.10 -21.51 10.93
C THR A 438 0.96 -21.84 12.14
N TYR A 439 0.96 -20.99 13.15
CA TYR A 439 1.78 -21.12 14.37
C TYR A 439 1.09 -20.48 15.58
N GLN A 440 1.63 -20.80 16.75
CA GLN A 440 1.18 -20.26 18.04
C GLN A 440 2.24 -19.33 18.63
N GLN A 441 1.89 -18.58 19.67
CA GLN A 441 2.82 -17.71 20.40
C GLN A 441 4.06 -18.47 20.94
N SER A 442 3.91 -19.73 21.32
CA SER A 442 5.03 -20.59 21.72
C SER A 442 6.06 -20.76 20.60
N THR A 443 5.62 -20.92 19.34
CA THR A 443 6.51 -21.02 18.19
C THR A 443 7.30 -19.71 17.96
N VAL A 444 6.67 -18.55 18.20
CA VAL A 444 7.37 -17.25 18.13
C VAL A 444 8.51 -17.19 19.14
N LYS A 445 8.26 -17.66 20.39
CA LYS A 445 9.29 -17.70 21.44
C LYS A 445 10.43 -18.65 21.08
N GLU A 446 10.13 -19.83 20.56
CA GLU A 446 11.15 -20.79 20.13
C GLU A 446 11.98 -20.24 18.97
N MET A 447 11.34 -19.56 18.01
CA MET A 447 12.03 -18.87 16.92
C MET A 447 12.93 -17.73 17.45
N ALA A 448 12.47 -16.97 18.45
CA ALA A 448 13.26 -15.90 19.06
C ALA A 448 14.50 -16.45 19.78
N ARG A 449 14.38 -17.62 20.44
CA ARG A 449 15.51 -18.34 21.05
C ARG A 449 16.50 -18.80 19.98
N ALA A 450 16.02 -19.37 18.87
CA ALA A 450 16.86 -19.84 17.76
C ALA A 450 17.63 -18.70 17.07
N LEU A 451 17.02 -17.51 16.99
CA LEU A 451 17.60 -16.33 16.33
C LEU A 451 18.31 -15.37 17.30
N SER A 452 18.49 -15.73 18.57
CA SER A 452 19.23 -14.91 19.55
C SER A 452 20.75 -14.97 19.34
N GLY A 453 21.47 -13.95 19.85
CA GLY A 453 22.94 -13.93 19.85
C GLY A 453 23.57 -13.31 18.59
N TRP A 454 22.87 -12.51 17.85
CA TRP A 454 23.43 -11.73 16.75
C TRP A 454 23.70 -10.28 17.15
N THR A 455 24.83 -9.71 16.69
CA THR A 455 25.21 -8.31 16.93
C THR A 455 25.64 -7.65 15.63
N TYR A 456 25.70 -6.33 15.60
CA TYR A 456 26.25 -5.57 14.48
C TYR A 456 27.67 -6.00 14.14
N PRO A 457 28.12 -5.88 12.86
CA PRO A 457 29.49 -6.21 12.50
C PRO A 457 30.50 -5.34 13.26
N SER A 458 31.64 -5.94 13.59
CA SER A 458 32.74 -5.23 14.24
C SER A 458 33.36 -4.22 13.29
N ALA A 459 33.66 -3.01 13.76
CA ALA A 459 34.45 -2.08 12.98
C ALA A 459 35.91 -2.57 12.90
N PRO A 460 36.61 -2.36 11.78
CA PRO A 460 38.01 -2.77 11.63
C PRO A 460 38.88 -2.24 12.80
N GLY A 461 39.63 -3.14 13.44
CA GLY A 461 40.50 -2.82 14.58
C GLY A 461 39.78 -2.60 15.90
N SER A 462 38.46 -2.80 15.97
CA SER A 462 37.73 -2.70 17.26
C SER A 462 38.01 -3.89 18.16
N VAL A 463 37.94 -3.65 19.50
CA VAL A 463 38.03 -4.73 20.49
C VAL A 463 36.74 -5.55 20.50
N TYR A 464 36.85 -6.84 20.81
CA TYR A 464 35.72 -7.71 21.00
C TYR A 464 34.74 -7.19 22.05
N ARG A 465 33.43 -7.25 21.72
CA ARG A 465 32.33 -6.92 22.63
C ARG A 465 31.23 -7.97 22.50
N SER A 466 30.54 -8.26 23.58
CA SER A 466 29.37 -9.13 23.56
C SER A 466 28.20 -8.53 22.76
N THR A 467 28.15 -7.19 22.65
CA THR A 467 27.25 -6.44 21.80
C THR A 467 28.00 -5.26 21.16
N ASN A 468 27.92 -5.15 19.84
CA ASN A 468 28.55 -4.07 19.10
C ASN A 468 27.57 -2.87 18.95
N ASN A 469 28.13 -1.68 18.80
CA ASN A 469 27.40 -0.51 18.35
C ASN A 469 26.97 -0.67 16.88
N GLU A 470 26.02 0.14 16.48
CA GLU A 470 25.53 0.16 15.09
C GLU A 470 26.67 0.31 14.08
N ASN A 471 26.74 -0.63 13.16
CA ASN A 471 27.61 -0.64 11.99
C ASN A 471 26.87 -1.41 10.87
N PHE A 472 26.83 -0.83 9.69
CA PHE A 472 26.07 -1.36 8.55
C PHE A 472 27.00 -1.86 7.43
N THR A 473 28.30 -1.98 7.70
CA THR A 473 29.29 -2.49 6.75
C THR A 473 29.53 -3.98 6.99
N GLY A 474 28.93 -4.82 6.18
CA GLY A 474 28.99 -6.28 6.31
C GLY A 474 27.72 -6.88 6.95
N LEU A 475 27.81 -8.16 7.27
CA LEU A 475 26.71 -8.91 7.91
C LEU A 475 26.84 -8.90 9.43
N MET A 476 25.75 -9.10 10.15
CA MET A 476 25.76 -9.28 11.60
C MET A 476 26.64 -10.48 12.00
N GLU A 477 27.25 -10.38 13.16
CA GLU A 477 28.18 -11.36 13.70
C GLU A 477 27.56 -12.17 14.85
N PRO A 478 27.91 -13.46 14.98
CA PRO A 478 27.41 -14.30 16.07
C PRO A 478 28.13 -13.97 17.40
N ARG A 479 27.40 -14.08 18.49
CA ARG A 479 27.88 -13.96 19.88
C ARG A 479 27.38 -15.17 20.69
N PRO A 480 28.18 -16.24 20.79
CA PRO A 480 27.78 -17.49 21.43
C PRO A 480 27.40 -17.33 22.92
N GLU A 481 27.96 -16.34 23.58
CA GLU A 481 27.64 -16.00 24.97
C GLU A 481 26.24 -15.38 25.15
N ASN A 482 25.69 -14.82 24.09
CA ASN A 482 24.35 -14.20 24.06
C ASN A 482 23.27 -15.13 23.48
N HIS A 483 23.68 -16.32 22.98
CA HIS A 483 22.78 -17.26 22.34
C HIS A 483 22.12 -18.23 23.31
N ASP A 484 20.84 -18.50 23.13
CA ASP A 484 20.12 -19.55 23.85
C ASP A 484 20.59 -20.95 23.38
N LYS A 485 21.21 -21.69 24.28
CA LYS A 485 21.78 -23.04 24.01
C LYS A 485 20.81 -24.20 24.31
N GLY A 486 19.59 -23.91 24.76
CA GLY A 486 18.57 -24.92 24.98
C GLY A 486 18.07 -25.54 23.69
N SER A 487 17.51 -26.72 23.74
CA SER A 487 16.77 -27.31 22.64
C SER A 487 15.57 -26.43 22.27
N LYS A 488 15.21 -26.32 20.98
CA LYS A 488 14.06 -25.55 20.45
C LYS A 488 13.18 -26.44 19.59
N VAL A 489 11.88 -26.19 19.58
CA VAL A 489 10.93 -26.94 18.74
C VAL A 489 10.21 -25.98 17.81
N LEU A 490 10.44 -26.14 16.51
CA LEU A 490 9.83 -25.32 15.45
C LEU A 490 9.01 -26.22 14.51
N PHE A 491 7.70 -26.02 14.46
CA PHE A 491 6.80 -26.76 13.55
C PHE A 491 6.97 -28.30 13.65
N GLY A 492 7.19 -28.82 14.85
CA GLY A 492 7.42 -30.25 15.09
C GLY A 492 8.87 -30.73 14.86
N THR A 493 9.75 -29.88 14.34
CA THR A 493 11.18 -30.15 14.19
C THR A 493 11.93 -29.70 15.43
N THR A 494 12.72 -30.58 16.02
CA THR A 494 13.57 -30.27 17.19
C THR A 494 14.96 -29.84 16.73
N LEU A 495 15.36 -28.62 17.07
CA LEU A 495 16.74 -28.17 17.00
C LEU A 495 17.45 -28.63 18.27
N PRO A 496 18.57 -29.38 18.15
CA PRO A 496 19.28 -29.91 19.31
C PRO A 496 19.85 -28.82 20.23
N ALA A 497 19.98 -29.13 21.51
CA ALA A 497 20.67 -28.25 22.45
C ALA A 497 22.16 -28.10 22.10
N ASN A 498 22.76 -26.97 22.51
CA ASN A 498 24.17 -26.63 22.33
C ASN A 498 24.62 -26.44 20.87
N GLN A 499 23.72 -26.17 19.95
CA GLN A 499 24.10 -25.73 18.60
C GLN A 499 24.75 -24.32 18.63
N SER A 500 25.52 -23.99 17.61
CA SER A 500 26.05 -22.65 17.39
C SER A 500 24.94 -21.68 16.97
N VAL A 501 25.17 -20.37 17.18
CA VAL A 501 24.27 -19.29 16.72
C VAL A 501 23.91 -19.44 15.24
N THR A 502 24.92 -19.70 14.40
CA THR A 502 24.76 -19.87 12.96
C THR A 502 23.95 -21.12 12.62
N LYS A 503 24.24 -22.24 13.28
CA LYS A 503 23.54 -23.51 13.02
C LYS A 503 22.07 -23.43 13.39
N ASP A 504 21.72 -22.86 14.53
CA ASP A 504 20.32 -22.69 14.95
C ASP A 504 19.56 -21.76 13.98
N MET A 505 20.20 -20.67 13.55
CA MET A 505 19.60 -19.77 12.55
C MET A 505 19.37 -20.49 11.21
N ASP A 506 20.38 -21.19 10.69
CA ASP A 506 20.27 -21.89 9.40
C ASP A 506 19.22 -23.01 9.45
N ASP A 507 19.18 -23.80 10.54
CA ASP A 507 18.14 -24.83 10.75
C ASP A 507 16.73 -24.21 10.87
N ALA A 508 16.58 -23.10 11.60
CA ALA A 508 15.31 -22.41 11.73
C ALA A 508 14.81 -21.88 10.37
N LEU A 509 15.73 -21.32 9.57
CA LEU A 509 15.39 -20.86 8.22
C LEU A 509 15.08 -22.02 7.27
N ASP A 510 15.75 -23.18 7.43
CA ASP A 510 15.46 -24.39 6.65
C ASP A 510 14.07 -24.95 7.00
N VAL A 511 13.69 -24.93 8.27
CA VAL A 511 12.35 -25.31 8.71
C VAL A 511 11.28 -24.41 8.07
N LEU A 512 11.51 -23.09 8.04
CA LEU A 512 10.59 -22.17 7.36
C LEU A 512 10.59 -22.37 5.84
N PHE A 513 11.75 -22.52 5.22
CA PHE A 513 11.87 -22.68 3.78
C PHE A 513 11.19 -23.95 3.27
N ASN A 514 11.24 -25.04 4.04
CA ASN A 514 10.58 -26.30 3.71
C ASN A 514 9.11 -26.36 4.18
N HIS A 515 8.59 -25.34 4.87
CA HIS A 515 7.20 -25.32 5.31
C HIS A 515 6.24 -25.29 4.10
N PRO A 516 5.13 -26.06 4.12
CA PRO A 516 4.18 -26.14 3.00
C PRO A 516 3.61 -24.78 2.57
N ASN A 517 3.49 -23.83 3.47
CA ASN A 517 2.97 -22.50 3.16
C ASN A 517 3.94 -21.63 2.35
N MET A 518 5.25 -21.92 2.36
CA MET A 518 6.27 -21.04 1.78
C MET A 518 5.99 -20.74 0.30
N ALA A 519 5.79 -21.76 -0.50
CA ALA A 519 5.57 -21.62 -1.94
C ALA A 519 4.31 -20.83 -2.28
N PRO A 520 3.10 -21.20 -1.80
CA PRO A 520 1.88 -20.45 -2.10
C PRO A 520 1.89 -19.03 -1.50
N PHE A 521 2.55 -18.82 -0.36
CA PHE A 521 2.67 -17.50 0.25
C PHE A 521 3.51 -16.56 -0.64
N VAL A 522 4.74 -16.96 -0.99
CA VAL A 522 5.64 -16.13 -1.80
C VAL A 522 5.06 -15.92 -3.21
N ALA A 523 4.51 -16.97 -3.83
CA ALA A 523 3.83 -16.88 -5.12
C ALA A 523 2.72 -15.81 -5.11
N THR A 524 1.81 -15.88 -4.13
CA THR A 524 0.71 -14.91 -3.99
C THR A 524 1.22 -13.48 -3.83
N ARG A 525 2.25 -13.28 -3.00
CA ARG A 525 2.82 -11.95 -2.73
C ARG A 525 3.45 -11.34 -4.00
N LEU A 526 4.22 -12.13 -4.73
CA LEU A 526 4.87 -11.67 -5.96
C LEU A 526 3.87 -11.43 -7.10
N ILE A 527 2.88 -12.32 -7.29
CA ILE A 527 1.83 -12.11 -8.30
C ILE A 527 1.07 -10.81 -8.02
N ARG A 528 0.68 -10.57 -6.76
CA ARG A 528 -0.04 -9.35 -6.35
C ARG A 528 0.77 -8.08 -6.57
N SER A 529 2.06 -8.13 -6.38
CA SER A 529 2.91 -6.97 -6.62
C SER A 529 3.21 -6.72 -8.10
N LEU A 530 3.31 -7.77 -8.92
CA LEU A 530 3.75 -7.66 -10.31
C LEU A 530 2.59 -7.57 -11.31
N VAL A 531 1.48 -8.30 -11.07
CA VAL A 531 0.46 -8.54 -12.11
C VAL A 531 -0.94 -8.09 -11.69
N THR A 532 -1.55 -8.71 -10.68
CA THR A 532 -2.96 -8.47 -10.31
C THR A 532 -3.20 -8.60 -8.82
N SER A 533 -4.07 -7.76 -8.26
CA SER A 533 -4.43 -7.82 -6.83
C SER A 533 -5.20 -9.08 -6.47
N ASN A 534 -5.89 -9.71 -7.42
CA ASN A 534 -6.78 -10.87 -7.21
C ASN A 534 -6.44 -12.04 -8.14
N PRO A 535 -5.28 -12.69 -7.96
CA PRO A 535 -4.91 -13.84 -8.79
C PRO A 535 -5.87 -15.03 -8.59
N THR A 536 -6.11 -15.79 -9.65
CA THR A 536 -6.87 -17.03 -9.55
C THR A 536 -6.10 -18.08 -8.73
N THR A 537 -6.81 -19.01 -8.13
CA THR A 537 -6.21 -20.12 -7.37
C THR A 537 -5.33 -21.01 -8.26
N GLY A 538 -5.73 -21.19 -9.53
CA GLY A 538 -4.95 -21.91 -10.53
C GLY A 538 -3.61 -21.23 -10.84
N TYR A 539 -3.61 -19.91 -10.97
CA TYR A 539 -2.40 -19.11 -11.18
C TYR A 539 -1.43 -19.24 -9.99
N ILE A 540 -1.94 -19.03 -8.76
CA ILE A 540 -1.12 -19.18 -7.55
C ILE A 540 -0.49 -20.59 -7.50
N LYS A 541 -1.29 -21.63 -7.76
CA LYS A 541 -0.81 -23.01 -7.74
C LYS A 541 0.32 -23.26 -8.73
N ARG A 542 0.18 -22.84 -9.99
CA ARG A 542 1.24 -23.05 -11.01
C ARG A 542 2.54 -22.34 -10.63
N VAL A 543 2.47 -21.13 -10.08
CA VAL A 543 3.66 -20.39 -9.61
C VAL A 543 4.26 -21.03 -8.36
N ALA A 544 3.42 -21.50 -7.42
CA ALA A 544 3.87 -22.21 -6.23
C ALA A 544 4.54 -23.57 -6.58
N ASP A 545 4.03 -24.28 -7.57
CA ASP A 545 4.64 -25.51 -8.05
C ASP A 545 6.05 -25.27 -8.63
N VAL A 546 6.23 -24.14 -9.35
CA VAL A 546 7.57 -23.72 -9.85
C VAL A 546 8.49 -23.28 -8.73
N PHE A 547 7.96 -22.64 -7.67
CA PHE A 547 8.73 -22.31 -6.48
C PHE A 547 9.23 -23.59 -5.79
N ASP A 548 8.40 -24.63 -5.70
CA ASP A 548 8.77 -25.91 -5.12
C ASP A 548 9.80 -26.65 -5.94
N ASN A 549 9.74 -26.55 -7.28
CA ASN A 549 10.69 -27.15 -8.19
C ASN A 549 10.69 -26.40 -9.53
N ASN A 550 11.81 -25.78 -9.84
CA ASN A 550 12.03 -25.04 -11.10
C ASN A 550 12.12 -25.93 -12.36
N GLY A 551 11.86 -27.24 -12.27
CA GLY A 551 12.05 -28.24 -13.31
C GLY A 551 13.45 -28.85 -13.33
N GLN A 552 14.37 -28.39 -12.48
CA GLN A 552 15.74 -28.92 -12.32
C GLN A 552 16.01 -29.42 -10.89
N GLY A 553 14.98 -29.56 -10.07
CA GLY A 553 15.09 -29.98 -8.67
C GLY A 553 15.46 -28.86 -7.69
N VAL A 554 15.45 -27.60 -8.10
CA VAL A 554 15.79 -26.47 -7.24
C VAL A 554 14.52 -25.81 -6.73
N ARG A 555 14.39 -25.72 -5.38
CA ARG A 555 13.33 -24.99 -4.69
C ARG A 555 13.73 -23.52 -4.50
N GLY A 556 12.79 -22.60 -4.65
CA GLY A 556 12.96 -21.17 -4.36
C GLY A 556 13.76 -20.38 -5.39
N ASP A 557 13.89 -20.89 -6.62
CA ASP A 557 14.54 -20.20 -7.74
C ASP A 557 13.68 -19.02 -8.22
N LEU A 558 14.07 -17.80 -7.87
CA LEU A 558 13.31 -16.59 -8.21
C LEU A 558 13.33 -16.28 -9.71
N VAL A 559 14.33 -16.71 -10.48
CA VAL A 559 14.29 -16.56 -11.94
C VAL A 559 13.14 -17.37 -12.52
N ALA A 560 13.04 -18.65 -12.14
CA ALA A 560 11.99 -19.53 -12.61
C ALA A 560 10.59 -19.03 -12.16
N VAL A 561 10.48 -18.58 -10.90
CA VAL A 561 9.23 -18.04 -10.32
C VAL A 561 8.79 -16.77 -11.06
N VAL A 562 9.68 -15.79 -11.24
CA VAL A 562 9.37 -14.54 -11.95
C VAL A 562 9.01 -14.80 -13.42
N LYS A 563 9.76 -15.69 -14.09
CA LYS A 563 9.43 -16.10 -15.45
C LYS A 563 8.02 -16.72 -15.52
N GLN A 564 7.71 -17.67 -14.60
CA GLN A 564 6.38 -18.29 -14.55
C GLN A 564 5.29 -17.24 -14.33
N ILE A 565 5.48 -16.30 -13.39
CA ILE A 565 4.52 -15.21 -13.14
C ILE A 565 4.22 -14.45 -14.43
N LEU A 566 5.23 -14.00 -15.16
CA LEU A 566 5.08 -13.10 -16.30
C LEU A 566 4.66 -13.81 -17.60
N THR A 567 4.80 -15.13 -17.68
CA THR A 567 4.43 -15.93 -18.86
C THR A 567 3.24 -16.86 -18.64
N ASP A 568 2.65 -16.82 -17.45
CA ASP A 568 1.45 -17.61 -17.14
C ASP A 568 0.26 -17.16 -18.01
N PRO A 569 -0.59 -18.08 -18.46
CA PRO A 569 -1.83 -17.70 -19.19
C PRO A 569 -2.67 -16.64 -18.45
N ASP A 570 -2.79 -16.75 -17.12
CA ASP A 570 -3.57 -15.81 -16.31
C ASP A 570 -2.91 -14.43 -16.20
N ALA A 571 -1.61 -14.30 -16.48
CA ALA A 571 -0.97 -13.00 -16.62
C ALA A 571 -1.32 -12.32 -17.95
N SER A 572 -1.93 -13.05 -18.88
CA SER A 572 -2.17 -12.62 -20.25
C SER A 572 -3.64 -12.50 -20.62
N LEU A 573 -4.53 -13.12 -19.86
CA LEU A 573 -5.94 -13.16 -20.17
C LEU A 573 -6.73 -12.30 -19.17
N PRO A 574 -7.59 -11.39 -19.66
CA PRO A 574 -8.45 -10.61 -18.78
C PRO A 574 -9.38 -11.53 -17.98
N SER A 575 -9.53 -11.25 -16.70
CA SER A 575 -10.53 -11.88 -15.84
C SER A 575 -11.47 -10.81 -15.27
N ALA A 576 -12.66 -11.23 -14.83
CA ALA A 576 -13.67 -10.31 -14.29
C ALA A 576 -13.20 -9.58 -13.00
N ASN A 577 -12.20 -10.13 -12.31
CA ASN A 577 -11.64 -9.56 -11.06
C ASN A 577 -10.22 -9.06 -11.25
N ASP A 578 -9.82 -8.86 -12.49
CA ASP A 578 -8.46 -8.46 -12.84
C ASP A 578 -8.26 -6.97 -12.60
N GLY A 579 -7.03 -6.62 -12.28
CA GLY A 579 -6.61 -5.25 -12.14
C GLY A 579 -5.68 -5.02 -10.96
N HIS A 580 -4.87 -4.01 -11.15
CA HIS A 580 -3.91 -3.51 -10.17
C HIS A 580 -3.89 -1.99 -10.24
N LEU A 581 -4.31 -1.31 -9.17
CA LEU A 581 -4.20 0.15 -9.11
C LEU A 581 -2.72 0.53 -9.03
N GLN A 582 -2.27 1.37 -9.96
CA GLN A 582 -0.91 1.93 -9.88
C GLN A 582 -0.74 2.75 -8.61
N ASP A 583 0.23 2.39 -7.80
CA ASP A 583 0.66 3.24 -6.69
C ASP A 583 1.34 4.54 -7.20
N ALA A 584 1.66 5.47 -6.31
CA ALA A 584 2.16 6.78 -6.72
C ALA A 584 3.51 6.69 -7.45
N ILE A 585 4.40 5.77 -7.05
CA ILE A 585 5.70 5.58 -7.68
C ILE A 585 5.54 4.97 -9.07
N LEU A 586 4.78 3.88 -9.20
CA LEU A 586 4.50 3.24 -10.50
C LEU A 586 3.83 4.20 -11.47
N ASN A 587 2.83 4.95 -11.01
CA ASN A 587 2.12 5.91 -11.85
C ASN A 587 3.03 7.06 -12.32
N THR A 588 3.88 7.61 -11.43
CA THR A 588 4.79 8.71 -11.76
C THR A 588 5.83 8.28 -12.79
N ILE A 589 6.49 7.15 -12.53
CA ILE A 589 7.52 6.63 -13.44
C ILE A 589 6.88 6.15 -14.76
N GLY A 590 5.76 5.44 -14.69
CA GLY A 590 5.05 4.91 -15.85
C GLY A 590 4.61 6.02 -16.81
N LEU A 591 4.08 7.12 -16.29
CA LEU A 591 3.72 8.28 -17.11
C LEU A 591 4.94 8.89 -17.80
N GLY A 592 6.05 9.09 -17.06
CA GLY A 592 7.29 9.60 -17.64
C GLY A 592 7.84 8.70 -18.73
N ARG A 593 7.87 7.38 -18.51
CA ARG A 593 8.36 6.40 -19.49
C ARG A 593 7.46 6.31 -20.73
N ALA A 594 6.13 6.27 -20.55
CA ALA A 594 5.18 6.18 -21.65
C ALA A 594 5.24 7.40 -22.62
N LEU A 595 5.60 8.56 -22.08
CA LEU A 595 5.75 9.82 -22.84
C LEU A 595 7.21 10.13 -23.21
N ASP A 596 8.13 9.16 -23.03
CA ASP A 596 9.56 9.29 -23.31
C ASP A 596 10.17 10.54 -22.64
N ALA A 597 9.77 10.85 -21.40
CA ALA A 597 10.26 11.98 -20.63
C ALA A 597 11.73 11.83 -20.25
N THR A 598 12.43 12.95 -20.06
CA THR A 598 13.77 12.95 -19.51
C THR A 598 13.71 12.96 -17.98
N PHE A 599 14.32 11.97 -17.34
CA PHE A 599 14.47 11.90 -15.90
C PHE A 599 15.79 12.53 -15.47
N GLY A 600 15.72 13.49 -14.56
CA GLY A 600 16.86 14.22 -14.02
C GLY A 600 16.95 14.08 -12.49
N ASP A 601 17.02 15.20 -11.77
CA ASP A 601 17.12 15.19 -10.30
C ASP A 601 15.76 14.91 -9.64
N ALA A 602 15.51 13.67 -9.29
CA ALA A 602 14.29 13.25 -8.60
C ALA A 602 14.10 13.96 -7.23
N GLY A 603 15.16 14.49 -6.61
CA GLY A 603 15.07 15.25 -5.37
C GLY A 603 14.09 16.43 -5.44
N GLN A 604 13.87 16.97 -6.62
CA GLN A 604 12.98 18.11 -6.87
C GLN A 604 11.50 17.84 -6.51
N PHE A 605 11.06 16.58 -6.50
CA PHE A 605 9.67 16.21 -6.23
C PHE A 605 9.48 15.07 -5.23
N MET A 606 10.57 14.53 -4.65
CA MET A 606 10.47 13.42 -3.66
C MET A 606 9.53 13.76 -2.50
N TYR A 607 9.51 15.03 -2.05
CA TYR A 607 8.61 15.48 -0.99
C TYR A 607 7.13 15.42 -1.40
N VAL A 608 6.83 15.56 -2.69
CA VAL A 608 5.44 15.48 -3.17
C VAL A 608 4.93 14.06 -3.15
N LEU A 609 5.78 13.06 -3.48
CA LEU A 609 5.41 11.65 -3.40
C LEU A 609 4.96 11.26 -1.97
N ALA A 610 5.58 11.84 -0.94
CA ALA A 610 5.15 11.63 0.44
C ALA A 610 3.69 12.09 0.66
N ASN A 611 3.29 13.21 0.07
CA ASN A 611 1.92 13.73 0.13
C ASN A 611 0.92 12.88 -0.67
N LEU A 612 1.42 12.02 -1.56
CA LEU A 612 0.60 11.04 -2.30
C LEU A 612 0.48 9.69 -1.55
N GLY A 613 0.96 9.62 -0.31
CA GLY A 613 0.90 8.44 0.54
C GLY A 613 2.05 7.44 0.32
N GLN A 614 3.04 7.75 -0.53
CA GLN A 614 4.11 6.81 -0.85
C GLN A 614 5.45 7.54 -1.08
N SER A 615 6.26 7.63 -0.03
CA SER A 615 7.63 8.16 -0.13
C SER A 615 8.63 7.02 -0.33
N VAL A 616 9.56 7.18 -1.27
CA VAL A 616 10.58 6.15 -1.57
C VAL A 616 11.36 5.79 -0.29
N LEU A 617 11.49 4.50 0.02
CA LEU A 617 12.18 3.94 1.19
C LEU A 617 11.59 4.30 2.57
N THR A 618 10.40 4.90 2.65
CA THR A 618 9.77 5.26 3.92
C THR A 618 8.38 4.66 4.11
N PRO A 619 8.23 3.34 4.02
CA PRO A 619 6.95 2.73 4.38
C PRO A 619 6.58 3.05 5.83
N ASN A 620 5.27 3.18 6.07
CA ASN A 620 4.74 3.63 7.35
C ASN A 620 4.66 2.51 8.41
N SER A 621 4.75 1.26 7.98
CA SER A 621 4.61 0.08 8.85
C SER A 621 5.37 -1.13 8.29
N VAL A 622 5.42 -2.21 9.04
CA VAL A 622 5.94 -3.52 8.60
C VAL A 622 5.12 -4.13 7.45
N PHE A 623 3.91 -3.62 7.19
CA PHE A 623 3.09 -3.99 6.04
C PHE A 623 3.40 -3.16 4.78
N SER A 624 4.48 -2.41 4.77
CA SER A 624 4.81 -1.46 3.72
C SER A 624 3.92 -0.20 3.74
N PHE A 625 3.55 0.33 2.60
CA PHE A 625 2.67 1.51 2.46
C PHE A 625 1.19 1.14 2.66
N TYR A 626 0.84 -0.10 2.42
CA TYR A 626 -0.52 -0.64 2.51
C TYR A 626 -0.50 -2.13 2.86
N SER A 627 -1.52 -2.58 3.58
CA SER A 627 -1.66 -4.00 3.89
C SER A 627 -1.95 -4.80 2.61
N PRO A 628 -1.21 -5.88 2.34
CA PRO A 628 -1.44 -6.72 1.15
C PRO A 628 -2.76 -7.48 1.16
N LEU A 629 -3.44 -7.48 2.30
CA LEU A 629 -4.76 -8.10 2.50
C LEU A 629 -5.88 -7.04 2.62
N ALA A 630 -5.59 -5.77 2.29
CA ALA A 630 -6.62 -4.74 2.33
C ALA A 630 -7.74 -5.04 1.31
N PRO A 631 -8.99 -5.03 1.74
CA PRO A 631 -10.10 -5.26 0.84
C PRO A 631 -10.28 -4.08 -0.12
N LEU A 632 -10.82 -4.38 -1.31
CA LEU A 632 -11.21 -3.34 -2.26
C LEU A 632 -12.38 -2.52 -1.66
N PRO A 633 -12.33 -1.19 -1.69
CA PRO A 633 -13.46 -0.37 -1.28
C PRO A 633 -14.74 -0.77 -1.99
N HIS A 634 -15.84 -0.90 -1.24
CA HIS A 634 -17.18 -1.32 -1.72
C HIS A 634 -17.30 -2.77 -2.23
N ASN A 635 -16.20 -3.55 -2.28
CA ASN A 635 -16.26 -4.98 -2.58
C ASN A 635 -15.27 -5.76 -1.71
N PRO A 636 -15.60 -6.06 -0.44
CA PRO A 636 -14.67 -6.68 0.52
C PRO A 636 -14.31 -8.14 0.19
N GLN A 637 -14.91 -8.72 -0.84
CA GLN A 637 -14.55 -10.05 -1.35
C GLN A 637 -13.29 -10.02 -2.23
N LEU A 638 -12.90 -8.83 -2.69
CA LEU A 638 -11.70 -8.61 -3.49
C LEU A 638 -10.66 -7.80 -2.71
N PHE A 639 -9.40 -7.99 -3.04
CA PHE A 639 -8.31 -7.20 -2.51
C PHE A 639 -8.04 -5.98 -3.38
N GLY A 640 -7.72 -4.87 -2.75
CA GLY A 640 -7.33 -3.61 -3.38
C GLY A 640 -6.33 -2.86 -2.48
N PRO A 641 -5.12 -3.43 -2.24
CA PRO A 641 -4.15 -2.90 -1.29
C PRO A 641 -3.82 -1.43 -1.51
N GLU A 642 -3.58 -1.02 -2.75
CA GLU A 642 -3.15 0.32 -3.15
C GLU A 642 -4.23 1.38 -2.88
N PHE A 643 -5.50 0.99 -2.75
CA PHE A 643 -6.58 1.92 -2.38
C PHE A 643 -6.43 2.48 -0.97
N MET A 644 -5.65 1.84 -0.08
CA MET A 644 -5.34 2.42 1.24
C MET A 644 -4.59 3.76 1.14
N ILE A 645 -3.81 3.96 0.09
CA ILE A 645 -3.09 5.21 -0.20
C ILE A 645 -3.73 6.00 -1.35
N TYR A 646 -4.99 5.72 -1.69
CA TYR A 646 -5.75 6.42 -2.73
C TYR A 646 -7.09 6.94 -2.19
N SER A 647 -7.04 7.64 -1.03
CA SER A 647 -8.21 8.34 -0.48
C SER A 647 -8.65 9.48 -1.42
N PRO A 648 -9.86 10.03 -1.26
CA PRO A 648 -10.31 11.20 -2.03
C PRO A 648 -9.31 12.37 -2.01
N SER A 649 -8.68 12.62 -0.86
CA SER A 649 -7.62 13.64 -0.74
C SER A 649 -6.40 13.29 -1.59
N HIS A 650 -5.92 12.05 -1.50
CA HIS A 650 -4.77 11.59 -2.29
C HIS A 650 -5.08 11.58 -3.81
N ALA A 651 -6.32 11.27 -4.20
CA ALA A 651 -6.72 11.32 -5.61
C ALA A 651 -6.62 12.75 -6.17
N ILE A 652 -7.09 13.76 -5.41
CA ILE A 652 -6.97 15.17 -5.80
C ILE A 652 -5.50 15.61 -5.84
N GLN A 653 -4.71 15.23 -4.82
CA GLN A 653 -3.29 15.57 -4.78
C GLN A 653 -2.53 14.92 -5.94
N ARG A 654 -2.84 13.66 -6.30
CA ARG A 654 -2.27 12.97 -7.45
C ARG A 654 -2.64 13.66 -8.76
N ALA A 655 -3.89 14.06 -8.94
CA ALA A 655 -4.33 14.81 -10.11
C ALA A 655 -3.57 16.15 -10.24
N ASN A 656 -3.43 16.91 -9.15
CA ASN A 656 -2.65 18.15 -9.14
C ASN A 656 -1.16 17.89 -9.44
N PHE A 657 -0.60 16.82 -8.92
CA PHE A 657 0.79 16.43 -9.16
C PHE A 657 1.02 16.07 -10.64
N VAL A 658 0.13 15.27 -11.25
CA VAL A 658 0.18 14.92 -12.68
C VAL A 658 0.11 16.18 -13.55
N TYR A 659 -0.76 17.13 -13.20
CA TYR A 659 -0.83 18.41 -13.90
C TYR A 659 0.49 19.18 -13.83
N GLY A 660 1.06 19.27 -12.63
CA GLY A 660 2.37 19.91 -12.42
C GLY A 660 3.51 19.20 -13.15
N LEU A 661 3.52 17.86 -13.17
CA LEU A 661 4.51 17.07 -13.92
C LEU A 661 4.44 17.37 -15.42
N LEU A 662 3.26 17.24 -16.04
CA LEU A 662 3.07 17.51 -17.48
C LEU A 662 3.37 18.96 -17.84
N GLY A 663 3.17 19.89 -16.91
CA GLY A 663 3.54 21.31 -17.04
C GLY A 663 5.00 21.62 -16.74
N ASN A 664 5.86 20.61 -16.49
CA ASN A 664 7.28 20.77 -16.16
C ASN A 664 7.55 21.70 -14.96
N GLN A 665 6.68 21.65 -13.93
CA GLN A 665 6.75 22.55 -12.77
C GLN A 665 7.77 22.11 -11.69
N PHE A 666 8.41 20.93 -11.85
CA PHE A 666 9.34 20.37 -10.88
C PHE A 666 10.82 20.47 -11.33
N GLY A 667 11.20 21.62 -11.88
CA GLY A 667 12.57 21.91 -12.25
C GLY A 667 13.16 20.86 -13.19
N SER A 668 14.35 20.33 -12.86
CA SER A 668 15.04 19.29 -13.64
C SER A 668 14.60 17.85 -13.26
N GLY A 669 13.55 17.66 -12.47
CA GLY A 669 13.16 16.34 -11.97
C GLY A 669 12.69 15.38 -13.07
N ILE A 670 11.54 15.66 -13.67
CA ILE A 670 11.03 14.96 -14.84
C ILE A 670 10.61 16.01 -15.87
N GLN A 671 11.11 15.90 -17.09
CA GLN A 671 10.85 16.85 -18.16
C GLN A 671 10.10 16.17 -19.31
N PHE A 672 8.91 16.67 -19.61
CA PHE A 672 8.07 16.18 -20.69
C PHE A 672 8.24 17.05 -21.94
N ASN A 673 8.45 16.41 -23.08
CA ASN A 673 8.40 17.09 -24.38
C ASN A 673 7.00 16.97 -24.98
N LEU A 674 6.19 18.03 -24.85
CA LEU A 674 4.83 18.05 -25.38
C LEU A 674 4.76 18.49 -26.86
N THR A 675 5.88 18.81 -27.51
CA THR A 675 5.92 19.25 -28.92
C THR A 675 5.22 18.30 -29.89
N PRO A 676 5.39 16.95 -29.77
CA PRO A 676 4.66 16.04 -30.69
C PRO A 676 3.14 16.15 -30.57
N PHE A 677 2.63 16.38 -29.36
CA PHE A 677 1.19 16.54 -29.11
C PHE A 677 0.68 17.90 -29.56
N THR A 678 1.44 18.97 -29.31
CA THR A 678 1.09 20.34 -29.76
C THR A 678 1.07 20.45 -31.28
N ALA A 679 1.99 19.75 -31.96
CA ALA A 679 2.07 19.77 -33.44
C ALA A 679 0.80 19.24 -34.13
N VAL A 680 0.08 18.30 -33.49
CA VAL A 680 -1.17 17.74 -34.03
C VAL A 680 -2.43 18.31 -33.36
N ALA A 681 -2.29 19.21 -32.39
CA ALA A 681 -3.39 19.71 -31.58
C ALA A 681 -4.40 20.61 -32.30
N ASN A 682 -4.11 21.07 -33.53
CA ASN A 682 -5.07 21.72 -34.36
C ASN A 682 -6.21 20.78 -34.84
N ASN A 683 -5.96 19.46 -34.83
CA ASN A 683 -6.94 18.42 -35.07
C ASN A 683 -7.17 17.61 -33.77
N PRO A 684 -8.28 17.83 -33.03
CA PRO A 684 -8.58 17.14 -31.79
C PRO A 684 -8.60 15.62 -31.92
N THR A 685 -9.07 15.08 -33.04
CA THR A 685 -9.07 13.64 -33.27
C THR A 685 -7.65 13.09 -33.37
N ALA A 686 -6.79 13.71 -34.17
CA ALA A 686 -5.39 13.30 -34.32
C ALA A 686 -4.60 13.42 -32.97
N LEU A 687 -4.88 14.47 -32.20
CA LEU A 687 -4.31 14.62 -30.84
C LEU A 687 -4.70 13.46 -29.94
N VAL A 688 -5.99 13.12 -29.87
CA VAL A 688 -6.48 12.05 -29.02
C VAL A 688 -6.02 10.68 -29.52
N ASP A 689 -5.86 10.48 -30.82
CA ASP A 689 -5.27 9.26 -31.37
C ASP A 689 -3.80 9.10 -30.95
N LEU A 690 -3.01 10.18 -30.94
CA LEU A 690 -1.64 10.16 -30.44
C LEU A 690 -1.59 9.86 -28.93
N VAL A 691 -2.47 10.48 -28.12
CA VAL A 691 -2.60 10.18 -26.68
C VAL A 691 -2.99 8.72 -26.48
N ASN A 692 -3.94 8.20 -27.24
CA ASN A 692 -4.34 6.79 -27.20
C ASN A 692 -3.17 5.87 -27.53
N GLN A 693 -2.39 6.18 -28.55
CA GLN A 693 -1.21 5.41 -28.92
C GLN A 693 -0.17 5.40 -27.81
N LYS A 694 0.12 6.55 -27.17
CA LYS A 694 1.19 6.67 -26.18
C LYS A 694 0.82 6.09 -24.80
N LEU A 695 -0.38 6.36 -24.30
CA LEU A 695 -0.80 5.97 -22.95
C LEU A 695 -1.58 4.67 -22.93
N PHE A 696 -2.35 4.36 -23.95
CA PHE A 696 -3.25 3.19 -23.98
C PHE A 696 -2.90 2.17 -25.06
N GLN A 697 -1.92 2.47 -25.92
CA GLN A 697 -1.52 1.62 -27.04
C GLN A 697 -2.70 1.20 -27.93
N GLY A 698 -3.60 2.16 -28.21
CA GLY A 698 -4.78 1.96 -29.04
C GLY A 698 -6.02 1.42 -28.32
N ARG A 699 -5.96 1.12 -27.01
CA ARG A 699 -7.05 0.47 -26.24
C ARG A 699 -7.94 1.44 -25.48
N MET A 700 -7.79 2.76 -25.65
CA MET A 700 -8.67 3.75 -25.02
C MET A 700 -10.13 3.49 -25.35
N SER A 701 -11.02 3.50 -24.37
CA SER A 701 -12.45 3.34 -24.58
C SER A 701 -13.05 4.43 -25.46
N GLN A 702 -14.12 4.12 -26.14
CA GLN A 702 -14.88 5.09 -26.95
C GLN A 702 -15.40 6.25 -26.09
N GLN A 703 -15.77 5.97 -24.84
CA GLN A 703 -16.27 6.97 -23.90
C GLN A 703 -15.16 7.97 -23.54
N LEU A 704 -13.99 7.50 -23.10
CA LEU A 704 -12.86 8.37 -22.77
C LEU A 704 -12.40 9.15 -24.00
N ARG A 705 -12.33 8.49 -25.16
CA ARG A 705 -11.97 9.13 -26.44
C ARG A 705 -12.89 10.30 -26.78
N ALA A 706 -14.20 10.12 -26.65
CA ALA A 706 -15.18 11.19 -26.93
C ALA A 706 -15.02 12.36 -25.94
N VAL A 707 -14.78 12.10 -24.67
CA VAL A 707 -14.52 13.16 -23.68
C VAL A 707 -13.27 13.94 -24.01
N LEU A 708 -12.16 13.28 -24.34
CA LEU A 708 -10.90 13.95 -24.67
C LEU A 708 -11.01 14.80 -25.94
N ILE A 709 -11.72 14.35 -26.99
CA ILE A 709 -12.00 15.12 -28.19
C ILE A 709 -12.80 16.37 -27.82
N SER A 710 -13.88 16.24 -27.06
CA SER A 710 -14.73 17.37 -26.66
C SER A 710 -13.94 18.42 -25.88
N VAL A 711 -13.12 18.00 -24.90
CA VAL A 711 -12.27 18.92 -24.14
C VAL A 711 -11.24 19.59 -25.02
N SER A 712 -10.62 18.87 -25.96
CA SER A 712 -9.65 19.44 -26.90
C SER A 712 -10.28 20.50 -27.83
N GLN A 713 -11.59 20.48 -28.04
CA GLN A 713 -12.31 21.49 -28.80
C GLN A 713 -12.67 22.76 -27.99
N SER A 714 -12.58 22.72 -26.66
CA SER A 714 -13.02 23.80 -25.78
C SER A 714 -12.10 25.03 -25.76
N THR A 715 -10.89 24.93 -26.29
CA THR A 715 -9.91 26.03 -26.37
C THR A 715 -9.26 26.10 -27.76
N SER A 716 -8.84 27.28 -28.19
CA SER A 716 -8.03 27.48 -29.41
C SER A 716 -6.52 27.36 -29.16
N ASP A 717 -6.07 27.42 -27.92
CA ASP A 717 -4.65 27.29 -27.55
C ASP A 717 -4.18 25.83 -27.67
N LEU A 718 -3.27 25.59 -28.61
CA LEU A 718 -2.77 24.25 -28.93
C LEU A 718 -2.00 23.61 -27.80
N ASN A 719 -1.28 24.40 -26.96
CA ASN A 719 -0.57 23.89 -25.79
C ASN A 719 -1.57 23.45 -24.73
N GLN A 720 -2.62 24.22 -24.50
CA GLN A 720 -3.69 23.86 -23.57
C GLN A 720 -4.48 22.63 -24.01
N ARG A 721 -4.70 22.47 -25.34
CA ARG A 721 -5.30 21.24 -25.88
C ARG A 721 -4.45 20.03 -25.60
N ALA A 722 -3.16 20.09 -25.91
CA ALA A 722 -2.22 18.98 -25.67
C ALA A 722 -2.11 18.64 -24.19
N LEU A 723 -1.90 19.63 -23.34
CA LEU A 723 -1.80 19.45 -21.88
C LEU A 723 -3.10 18.89 -21.29
N GLY A 724 -4.26 19.44 -21.67
CA GLY A 724 -5.56 19.01 -21.17
C GLY A 724 -5.91 17.57 -21.56
N ALA A 725 -5.63 17.17 -22.82
CA ALA A 725 -5.86 15.81 -23.29
C ALA A 725 -4.98 14.80 -22.55
N LEU A 726 -3.68 15.07 -22.41
CA LEU A 726 -2.74 14.24 -21.67
C LEU A 726 -3.11 14.14 -20.18
N TYR A 727 -3.43 15.27 -19.56
CA TYR A 727 -3.80 15.32 -18.16
C TYR A 727 -5.03 14.46 -17.85
N LEU A 728 -6.13 14.67 -18.59
CA LEU A 728 -7.36 13.90 -18.36
C LEU A 728 -7.18 12.42 -18.68
N ALA A 729 -6.39 12.08 -19.69
CA ALA A 729 -6.02 10.71 -19.98
C ALA A 729 -5.26 10.07 -18.81
N ALA A 730 -4.23 10.75 -18.30
CA ALA A 730 -3.35 10.24 -17.24
C ALA A 730 -4.01 10.11 -15.86
N ILE A 731 -5.10 10.86 -15.58
CA ILE A 731 -5.87 10.73 -14.34
C ILE A 731 -7.13 9.86 -14.49
N SER A 732 -7.40 9.33 -15.69
CA SER A 732 -8.54 8.45 -15.92
C SER A 732 -8.38 7.12 -15.20
N SER A 733 -9.49 6.49 -14.80
CA SER A 733 -9.47 5.14 -14.24
C SER A 733 -8.86 4.10 -15.19
N GLU A 734 -9.03 4.29 -16.50
CA GLU A 734 -8.46 3.40 -17.51
C GLU A 734 -6.93 3.44 -17.57
N TYR A 735 -6.30 4.57 -17.17
CA TYR A 735 -4.85 4.67 -17.07
C TYR A 735 -4.34 4.25 -15.69
N LEU A 736 -5.07 4.61 -14.62
CA LEU A 736 -4.64 4.36 -13.24
C LEU A 736 -4.75 2.89 -12.83
N VAL A 737 -5.66 2.12 -13.43
CA VAL A 737 -5.83 0.70 -13.14
C VAL A 737 -5.32 -0.10 -14.33
N HIS A 738 -4.26 -0.85 -14.11
CA HIS A 738 -3.82 -1.85 -15.08
C HIS A 738 -4.81 -3.03 -15.02
N ALA A 739 -5.85 -2.97 -15.85
CA ALA A 739 -6.64 -4.13 -16.21
C ALA A 739 -6.10 -4.69 -17.52
N GLN A 740 -6.16 -5.98 -17.66
CA GLN A 740 -5.60 -6.68 -18.81
C GLN A 740 -6.50 -6.57 -20.04
#